data_be676ed8f1be3193bcb2a8de2cef3153
#
_entry.id   be676ed8f1be3193bcb2a8de2cef3153
#
_cell.length_a   1.000
_cell.length_b   1.000
_cell.length_c   1.000
_cell.angle_alpha   90.00
_cell.angle_beta   90.00
_cell.angle_gamma   90.00
#
_symmetry.space_group_name_H-M   'P 1'
#
loop_
_entity.id
_entity.type
_entity.pdbx_description
1 polymer ?
#
loop_
_entity_poly.entity_id
_entity_poly.type
_entity_poly.pdbx_seq_one_letter_code
_entity_poly.pdbx_strand_id
1 'polypeptide(L)'
;MIFTIFAKKLGDVFGYPFMSKKIHIKRLDSYLLQIFLPLFLMTFAICLFLVLMQFLWKYISDMVGKGLELKIIAEMFWYAALNLIPLALPLSILLASLMVFGNLGEDLELLAIKTSGISLLRTMSPLIILTVFISIGAFFFQNNAMPHIQTKFYSLLISIRQKSPELDIPSGVFYRGIEGYNLFVQQKDRKTGMLYDVLIYDISKNNVDEMAVIVCDSAKMSMSKDKLSIVLTLYHGQQFQNFEGGTTSGNREFVPYSRENFEEKQILIPFDANFNRIDDTALEENAASNYMAKNISQLKSSIDSMQCEMDSMNIIDRKTMKNYSFFAFRNSYPPQQKDSVILKAKKEISNIVSPDSLFASKDLQTKSSLLQSAYSKAENNSNEFLFRSMSKISTQRIINRHWIEWHRKFTLPFACIVFFFIGAPLGSIVRKGGLGMPIVISVILFIIYYIFDNVGYKMVRDGVWEHWVGMWFSSMILLPMGVFLTYKAMNDSAILNGDTYAAFFKKIFFIREKRNYPVKEVVMDKPDYREIVRYATQLSSDIDTYLAKYRKLGYKTYWTDNRYEEELIAIKNKMEFMLNMVSNSNKPFILQKAEAYPVLIQHQRPFRANSVMARIFMCVFPIGIIFKLISFLFERWITNDLIRIKKLNAELLYLVDEALKSENIAV
;
A
#
# COMPACT_ATOMS: atom_id res chain seq x y z
N MET A 1 15.91 31.22 21.20
CA MET A 1 16.71 32.20 20.41
C MET A 1 16.57 31.99 18.90
N ILE A 2 16.74 30.78 18.34
CA ILE A 2 16.58 30.49 16.90
C ILE A 2 15.14 30.75 16.41
N PHE A 3 14.13 30.40 17.20
CA PHE A 3 12.71 30.59 16.88
C PHE A 3 12.28 32.07 16.81
N THR A 4 12.89 32.92 17.64
CA THR A 4 12.65 34.37 17.64
C THR A 4 13.28 35.07 16.42
N ILE A 5 14.43 34.56 15.97
CA ILE A 5 15.14 35.05 14.76
C ILE A 5 14.38 34.64 13.49
N PHE A 6 13.82 33.43 13.46
CA PHE A 6 13.03 32.93 12.33
C PHE A 6 11.70 33.65 12.18
N ALA A 7 11.00 33.88 13.30
CA ALA A 7 9.73 34.64 13.33
C ALA A 7 9.91 36.11 12.90
N LYS A 8 11.06 36.74 13.25
CA LYS A 8 11.40 38.09 12.84
C LYS A 8 11.68 38.16 11.34
N LYS A 9 12.40 37.18 10.78
CA LYS A 9 12.70 37.11 9.36
C LYS A 9 11.48 36.81 8.48
N LEU A 10 10.48 36.06 8.99
CA LEU A 10 9.19 35.86 8.30
C LEU A 10 8.32 37.12 8.32
N GLY A 11 8.33 37.92 9.40
CA GLY A 11 7.62 39.20 9.47
C GLY A 11 8.10 40.20 8.45
N ASP A 12 9.41 40.23 8.19
CA ASP A 12 10.02 41.14 7.22
C ASP A 12 9.71 40.77 5.75
N VAL A 13 9.38 39.49 5.49
CA VAL A 13 9.04 39.00 4.14
C VAL A 13 7.56 39.22 3.80
N PHE A 14 6.64 39.25 4.78
CA PHE A 14 5.20 39.34 4.54
C PHE A 14 4.56 40.70 4.81
N GLY A 15 5.37 41.74 5.21
CA GLY A 15 4.91 43.14 5.29
C GLY A 15 3.77 43.42 6.27
N TYR A 16 3.41 42.49 7.16
CA TYR A 16 2.43 42.69 8.21
C TYR A 16 3.12 42.97 9.52
N PRO A 17 2.73 44.04 10.27
CA PRO A 17 3.23 44.29 11.62
C PRO A 17 2.67 43.19 12.54
N PHE A 18 3.40 42.09 12.68
CA PHE A 18 3.08 41.06 13.65
C PHE A 18 3.25 41.67 15.05
N MET A 19 2.12 41.92 15.74
CA MET A 19 2.06 42.44 17.08
C MET A 19 3.10 41.78 17.96
N SER A 20 4.02 42.56 18.48
CA SER A 20 5.05 42.14 19.47
C SER A 20 4.44 41.85 20.84
N LYS A 21 3.52 40.91 20.92
CA LYS A 21 3.28 40.20 22.18
C LYS A 21 4.44 39.24 22.36
N LYS A 22 5.34 39.56 23.33
CA LYS A 22 6.35 38.61 23.80
C LYS A 22 5.67 37.27 24.02
N ILE A 23 5.93 36.30 23.15
CA ILE A 23 5.45 34.93 23.32
C ILE A 23 6.22 34.37 24.51
N HIS A 24 5.62 34.46 25.69
CA HIS A 24 6.14 33.81 26.88
C HIS A 24 5.90 32.30 26.72
N ILE A 25 6.94 31.62 26.19
CA ILE A 25 6.98 30.15 26.15
C ILE A 25 7.01 29.70 27.62
N LYS A 26 5.93 29.03 28.05
CA LYS A 26 5.86 28.48 29.40
C LYS A 26 6.88 27.35 29.55
N ARG A 27 7.37 27.11 30.78
CA ARG A 27 8.38 26.07 31.05
C ARG A 27 7.92 24.69 30.54
N LEU A 28 6.64 24.37 30.68
CA LEU A 28 6.05 23.14 30.19
C LEU A 28 6.15 23.03 28.65
N ASP A 29 5.87 24.12 27.93
CA ASP A 29 5.93 24.12 26.46
C ASP A 29 7.38 23.87 25.94
N SER A 30 8.35 24.51 26.62
CA SER A 30 9.78 24.31 26.35
C SER A 30 10.23 22.88 26.64
N TYR A 31 9.76 22.31 27.75
CA TYR A 31 10.08 20.93 28.14
C TYR A 31 9.58 19.92 27.10
N LEU A 32 8.32 20.03 26.67
CA LEU A 32 7.74 19.15 25.65
C LEU A 32 8.45 19.26 24.32
N LEU A 33 8.85 20.47 23.91
CA LEU A 33 9.63 20.69 22.67
C LEU A 33 11.05 20.08 22.76
N GLN A 34 11.69 20.17 23.93
CA GLN A 34 13.01 19.60 24.17
C GLN A 34 13.02 18.07 24.13
N ILE A 35 11.94 17.42 24.57
CA ILE A 35 11.81 15.96 24.48
C ILE A 35 11.42 15.53 23.07
N PHE A 36 10.47 16.25 22.45
CA PHE A 36 9.95 15.85 21.14
C PHE A 36 10.96 16.00 20.01
N LEU A 37 11.70 17.13 19.97
CA LEU A 37 12.53 17.45 18.80
C LEU A 37 13.68 16.46 18.58
N PRO A 38 14.49 16.06 19.59
CA PRO A 38 15.51 15.04 19.41
C PRO A 38 14.93 13.68 19.02
N LEU A 39 13.81 13.29 19.65
CA LEU A 39 13.15 12.03 19.35
C LEU A 39 12.57 12.02 17.93
N PHE A 40 11.98 13.14 17.50
CA PHE A 40 11.50 13.31 16.13
C PHE A 40 12.65 13.21 15.10
N LEU A 41 13.78 13.86 15.34
CA LEU A 41 14.93 13.78 14.44
C LEU A 41 15.50 12.34 14.36
N MET A 42 15.58 11.67 15.49
CA MET A 42 16.03 10.28 15.55
C MET A 42 15.05 9.35 14.79
N THR A 43 13.75 9.45 15.07
CA THR A 43 12.74 8.63 14.39
C THR A 43 12.65 8.95 12.91
N PHE A 44 12.83 10.21 12.52
CA PHE A 44 12.88 10.64 11.13
C PHE A 44 14.09 10.02 10.39
N ALA A 45 15.27 10.03 11.01
CA ALA A 45 16.45 9.39 10.42
C ALA A 45 16.26 7.87 10.26
N ILE A 46 15.68 7.21 11.27
CA ILE A 46 15.37 5.76 11.19
C ILE A 46 14.34 5.47 10.09
N CYS A 47 13.24 6.21 10.04
CA CYS A 47 12.20 6.02 9.02
C CYS A 47 12.74 6.29 7.61
N LEU A 48 13.52 7.36 7.43
CA LEU A 48 14.15 7.69 6.16
C LEU A 48 15.11 6.57 5.72
N PHE A 49 15.92 6.07 6.65
CA PHE A 49 16.84 4.96 6.37
C PHE A 49 16.10 3.68 5.96
N LEU A 50 15.01 3.32 6.65
CA LEU A 50 14.21 2.13 6.31
C LEU A 50 13.58 2.25 4.90
N VAL A 51 13.02 3.42 4.57
CA VAL A 51 12.44 3.67 3.25
C VAL A 51 13.53 3.73 2.17
N LEU A 52 14.71 4.26 2.50
CA LEU A 52 15.86 4.27 1.59
C LEU A 52 16.39 2.86 1.32
N MET A 53 16.39 1.97 2.33
CA MET A 53 16.76 0.56 2.14
C MET A 53 15.77 -0.17 1.22
N GLN A 54 14.46 0.10 1.34
CA GLN A 54 13.45 -0.42 0.40
C GLN A 54 13.70 0.09 -1.03
N PHE A 55 14.07 1.36 -1.18
CA PHE A 55 14.46 1.94 -2.46
C PHE A 55 15.70 1.25 -3.05
N LEU A 56 16.74 1.06 -2.25
CA LEU A 56 17.97 0.38 -2.65
C LEU A 56 17.65 -1.03 -3.18
N TRP A 57 16.85 -1.79 -2.46
CA TRP A 57 16.46 -3.14 -2.87
C TRP A 57 15.75 -3.17 -4.22
N LYS A 58 14.95 -2.14 -4.52
CA LYS A 58 14.25 -2.00 -5.80
C LYS A 58 15.17 -1.72 -6.98
N TYR A 59 16.23 -0.93 -6.78
CA TYR A 59 17.10 -0.44 -7.86
C TYR A 59 18.49 -1.09 -7.87
N ILE A 60 18.78 -2.03 -6.97
CA ILE A 60 20.08 -2.69 -6.86
C ILE A 60 20.48 -3.40 -8.14
N SER A 61 19.51 -4.04 -8.83
CA SER A 61 19.72 -4.71 -10.12
C SER A 61 20.13 -3.75 -11.23
N ASP A 62 19.63 -2.51 -11.20
CA ASP A 62 19.97 -1.48 -12.18
C ASP A 62 21.39 -0.90 -11.96
N MET A 63 22.00 -1.14 -10.80
CA MET A 63 23.28 -0.54 -10.38
C MET A 63 24.43 -1.54 -10.38
N VAL A 64 24.17 -2.80 -9.98
CA VAL A 64 25.20 -3.83 -9.84
C VAL A 64 25.64 -4.33 -11.21
N GLY A 65 26.96 -4.40 -11.44
CA GLY A 65 27.55 -4.91 -12.68
C GLY A 65 27.78 -3.87 -13.78
N LYS A 66 27.28 -2.64 -13.64
CA LYS A 66 27.43 -1.58 -14.67
C LYS A 66 28.73 -0.76 -14.57
N GLY A 67 29.66 -1.12 -13.68
CA GLY A 67 30.95 -0.41 -13.54
C GLY A 67 30.75 1.08 -13.23
N LEU A 68 29.78 1.41 -12.38
CA LEU A 68 29.50 2.80 -11.99
C LEU A 68 30.55 3.32 -11.01
N GLU A 69 30.93 4.57 -11.17
CA GLU A 69 31.77 5.25 -10.17
C GLU A 69 31.00 5.42 -8.85
N LEU A 70 31.70 5.23 -7.72
CA LEU A 70 31.12 5.38 -6.38
C LEU A 70 30.47 6.76 -6.19
N LYS A 71 31.00 7.79 -6.83
CA LYS A 71 30.47 9.16 -6.80
C LYS A 71 29.05 9.24 -7.37
N ILE A 72 28.79 8.59 -8.52
CA ILE A 72 27.47 8.58 -9.17
C ILE A 72 26.47 7.81 -8.30
N ILE A 73 26.91 6.72 -7.70
CA ILE A 73 26.09 5.93 -6.78
C ILE A 73 25.71 6.77 -5.55
N ALA A 74 26.69 7.45 -4.93
CA ALA A 74 26.45 8.30 -3.78
C ALA A 74 25.49 9.47 -4.09
N GLU A 75 25.67 10.10 -5.27
CA GLU A 75 24.81 11.19 -5.74
C GLU A 75 23.35 10.69 -5.96
N MET A 76 23.20 9.53 -6.58
CA MET A 76 21.86 8.93 -6.74
C MET A 76 21.20 8.62 -5.40
N PHE A 77 21.95 8.08 -4.42
CA PHE A 77 21.44 7.85 -3.07
C PHE A 77 21.03 9.14 -2.37
N TRP A 78 21.80 10.21 -2.56
CA TRP A 78 21.47 11.51 -2.00
C TRP A 78 20.14 12.04 -2.53
N TYR A 79 19.95 12.04 -3.87
CA TYR A 79 18.68 12.46 -4.47
C TYR A 79 17.53 11.51 -4.14
N ALA A 80 17.79 10.22 -4.04
CA ALA A 80 16.81 9.25 -3.59
C ALA A 80 16.35 9.52 -2.14
N ALA A 81 17.29 9.80 -1.22
CA ALA A 81 16.96 10.15 0.15
C ALA A 81 16.11 11.42 0.23
N LEU A 82 16.47 12.46 -0.51
CA LEU A 82 15.69 13.69 -0.58
C LEU A 82 14.28 13.47 -1.15
N ASN A 83 14.16 12.61 -2.14
CA ASN A 83 12.86 12.23 -2.73
C ASN A 83 11.93 11.50 -1.76
N LEU A 84 12.48 10.77 -0.81
CA LEU A 84 11.74 9.98 0.16
C LEU A 84 11.34 10.76 1.43
N ILE A 85 11.86 11.98 1.61
CA ILE A 85 11.53 12.85 2.76
C ILE A 85 10.01 13.02 2.97
N PRO A 86 9.19 13.36 1.95
CA PRO A 86 7.76 13.57 2.14
C PRO A 86 7.01 12.34 2.62
N LEU A 87 7.50 11.14 2.29
CA LEU A 87 6.92 9.87 2.74
C LEU A 87 7.34 9.53 4.18
N ALA A 88 8.60 9.83 4.54
CA ALA A 88 9.15 9.55 5.86
C ALA A 88 8.60 10.50 6.94
N LEU A 89 8.28 11.76 6.60
CA LEU A 89 7.83 12.78 7.55
C LEU A 89 6.55 12.39 8.33
N PRO A 90 5.44 12.00 7.69
CA PRO A 90 4.23 11.63 8.41
C PRO A 90 4.45 10.43 9.34
N LEU A 91 5.18 9.42 8.88
CA LEU A 91 5.52 8.23 9.67
C LEU A 91 6.37 8.58 10.91
N SER A 92 7.37 9.44 10.73
CA SER A 92 8.24 9.86 11.83
C SER A 92 7.49 10.71 12.88
N ILE A 93 6.56 11.57 12.46
CA ILE A 93 5.71 12.34 13.38
C ILE A 93 4.80 11.42 14.17
N LEU A 94 4.19 10.43 13.51
CA LEU A 94 3.37 9.41 14.18
C LEU A 94 4.18 8.67 15.25
N LEU A 95 5.35 8.15 14.88
CA LEU A 95 6.20 7.39 15.78
C LEU A 95 6.73 8.28 16.93
N ALA A 96 7.22 9.48 16.62
CA ALA A 96 7.73 10.40 17.62
C ALA A 96 6.65 10.83 18.62
N SER A 97 5.46 11.19 18.15
CA SER A 97 4.35 11.58 19.02
C SER A 97 3.89 10.42 19.90
N LEU A 98 3.81 9.20 19.34
CA LEU A 98 3.46 7.99 20.08
C LEU A 98 4.48 7.68 21.18
N MET A 99 5.78 7.81 20.88
CA MET A 99 6.85 7.56 21.84
C MET A 99 6.89 8.63 22.94
N VAL A 100 6.79 9.94 22.59
CA VAL A 100 6.82 11.02 23.58
C VAL A 100 5.66 10.89 24.56
N PHE A 101 4.43 10.77 24.07
CA PHE A 101 3.26 10.64 24.94
C PHE A 101 3.19 9.28 25.64
N GLY A 102 3.78 8.23 25.03
CA GLY A 102 3.96 6.93 25.68
C GLY A 102 4.90 7.00 26.87
N ASN A 103 6.07 7.60 26.72
CA ASN A 103 7.05 7.77 27.79
C ASN A 103 6.50 8.66 28.91
N LEU A 104 5.89 9.83 28.58
CA LEU A 104 5.22 10.68 29.56
C LEU A 104 4.12 9.95 30.34
N GLY A 105 3.46 8.98 29.70
CA GLY A 105 2.46 8.12 30.34
C GLY A 105 3.07 7.04 31.22
N GLU A 106 4.16 6.42 30.80
CA GLU A 106 4.90 5.37 31.54
C GLU A 106 5.57 5.94 32.79
N ASP A 107 6.20 7.12 32.67
CA ASP A 107 6.88 7.84 33.78
C ASP A 107 5.89 8.56 34.71
N LEU A 108 4.57 8.39 34.48
CA LEU A 108 3.49 9.05 35.25
C LEU A 108 3.49 10.59 35.18
N GLU A 109 4.35 11.21 34.39
CA GLU A 109 4.42 12.66 34.20
C GLU A 109 3.13 13.22 33.59
N LEU A 110 2.56 12.52 32.61
CA LEU A 110 1.29 12.89 31.99
C LEU A 110 0.14 12.89 33.03
N LEU A 111 0.18 11.94 33.97
CA LEU A 111 -0.77 11.88 35.08
C LEU A 111 -0.60 13.09 36.00
N ALA A 112 0.64 13.42 36.40
CA ALA A 112 0.95 14.60 37.23
C ALA A 112 0.50 15.90 36.55
N ILE A 113 0.69 16.05 35.24
CA ILE A 113 0.20 17.21 34.47
C ILE A 113 -1.32 17.29 34.50
N LYS A 114 -2.03 16.17 34.33
CA LYS A 114 -3.51 16.13 34.37
C LYS A 114 -4.06 16.38 35.74
N THR A 115 -3.47 15.85 36.81
CA THR A 115 -3.89 16.08 38.21
C THR A 115 -3.67 17.53 38.66
N SER A 116 -2.71 18.25 38.05
CA SER A 116 -2.55 19.69 38.23
C SER A 116 -3.59 20.56 37.49
N GLY A 117 -4.60 19.93 36.85
CA GLY A 117 -5.69 20.62 36.13
C GLY A 117 -5.38 21.02 34.70
N ILE A 118 -4.24 20.59 34.13
CA ILE A 118 -3.87 20.88 32.73
C ILE A 118 -4.49 19.81 31.81
N SER A 119 -5.32 20.24 30.87
CA SER A 119 -5.95 19.32 29.89
C SER A 119 -4.93 18.74 28.92
N LEU A 120 -5.22 17.53 28.39
CA LEU A 120 -4.38 16.87 27.39
C LEU A 120 -4.19 17.74 26.13
N LEU A 121 -5.24 18.41 25.64
CA LEU A 121 -5.12 19.32 24.49
C LEU A 121 -4.17 20.48 24.76
N ARG A 122 -4.15 21.03 25.96
CA ARG A 122 -3.20 22.09 26.34
C ARG A 122 -1.77 21.56 26.38
N THR A 123 -1.58 20.31 26.82
CA THR A 123 -0.28 19.64 26.80
C THR A 123 0.17 19.37 25.35
N MET A 124 -0.74 18.98 24.46
CA MET A 124 -0.44 18.76 23.03
C MET A 124 -0.18 20.06 22.25
N SER A 125 -0.72 21.22 22.71
CA SER A 125 -0.74 22.45 21.90
C SER A 125 0.63 22.93 21.38
N PRO A 126 1.74 22.91 22.12
CA PRO A 126 3.05 23.35 21.59
C PRO A 126 3.55 22.42 20.47
N LEU A 127 3.24 21.13 20.58
CA LEU A 127 3.61 20.14 19.56
C LEU A 127 2.71 20.20 18.34
N ILE A 128 1.41 20.54 18.51
CA ILE A 128 0.50 20.83 17.39
C ILE A 128 1.05 22.00 16.56
N ILE A 129 1.43 23.09 17.23
CA ILE A 129 2.01 24.27 16.56
C ILE A 129 3.29 23.87 15.80
N LEU A 130 4.19 23.11 16.44
CA LEU A 130 5.41 22.62 15.79
C LEU A 130 5.09 21.73 14.56
N THR A 131 4.13 20.81 14.69
CA THR A 131 3.71 19.92 13.59
C THR A 131 3.11 20.70 12.42
N VAL A 132 2.33 21.75 12.71
CA VAL A 132 1.82 22.65 11.67
C VAL A 132 2.97 23.36 10.95
N PHE A 133 3.99 23.85 11.67
CA PHE A 133 5.18 24.44 11.05
C PHE A 133 5.94 23.42 10.19
N ILE A 134 6.12 22.19 10.67
CA ILE A 134 6.72 21.11 9.88
C ILE A 134 5.88 20.82 8.62
N SER A 135 4.56 20.77 8.76
CA SER A 135 3.63 20.57 7.63
C SER A 135 3.75 21.67 6.57
N ILE A 136 3.80 22.93 7.00
CA ILE A 136 4.01 24.06 6.08
C ILE A 136 5.39 23.96 5.42
N GLY A 137 6.44 23.63 6.17
CA GLY A 137 7.78 23.38 5.61
C GLY A 137 7.79 22.24 4.59
N ALA A 138 7.09 21.14 4.88
CA ALA A 138 6.92 20.01 3.96
C ALA A 138 6.19 20.40 2.68
N PHE A 139 5.17 21.27 2.76
CA PHE A 139 4.49 21.80 1.59
C PHE A 139 5.44 22.61 0.69
N PHE A 140 6.21 23.55 1.25
CA PHE A 140 7.18 24.30 0.48
C PHE A 140 8.29 23.43 -0.09
N PHE A 141 8.77 22.47 0.67
CA PHE A 141 9.74 21.49 0.18
C PHE A 141 9.19 20.73 -1.03
N GLN A 142 7.95 20.22 -0.92
CA GLN A 142 7.34 19.44 -1.99
C GLN A 142 6.99 20.27 -3.23
N ASN A 143 6.67 21.56 -3.06
CA ASN A 143 6.34 22.43 -4.19
C ASN A 143 7.57 22.97 -4.91
N ASN A 144 8.62 23.34 -4.16
CA ASN A 144 9.77 24.08 -4.71
C ASN A 144 11.01 23.21 -4.88
N ALA A 145 11.40 22.43 -3.88
CA ALA A 145 12.61 21.60 -3.92
C ALA A 145 12.38 20.29 -4.69
N MET A 146 11.24 19.67 -4.50
CA MET A 146 10.92 18.36 -5.07
C MET A 146 11.01 18.30 -6.61
N PRO A 147 10.52 19.29 -7.38
CA PRO A 147 10.67 19.30 -8.84
C PRO A 147 12.14 19.18 -9.29
N HIS A 148 13.04 19.95 -8.70
CA HIS A 148 14.48 19.89 -9.02
C HIS A 148 15.11 18.55 -8.61
N ILE A 149 14.75 18.04 -7.42
CA ILE A 149 15.22 16.74 -6.94
C ILE A 149 14.77 15.63 -7.88
N GLN A 150 13.52 15.62 -8.29
CA GLN A 150 12.96 14.64 -9.22
C GLN A 150 13.65 14.70 -10.59
N THR A 151 13.87 15.89 -11.14
CA THR A 151 14.58 16.05 -12.42
C THR A 151 15.96 15.44 -12.35
N LYS A 152 16.77 15.79 -11.33
CA LYS A 152 18.12 15.26 -11.17
C LYS A 152 18.12 13.76 -10.91
N PHE A 153 17.20 13.27 -10.09
CA PHE A 153 17.07 11.85 -9.80
C PHE A 153 16.73 11.02 -11.05
N TYR A 154 15.75 11.45 -11.86
CA TYR A 154 15.40 10.78 -13.11
C TYR A 154 16.51 10.85 -14.15
N SER A 155 17.20 11.98 -14.26
CA SER A 155 18.37 12.14 -15.11
C SER A 155 19.45 11.10 -14.80
N LEU A 156 19.82 10.98 -13.52
CA LEU A 156 20.79 9.98 -13.06
C LEU A 156 20.31 8.56 -13.34
N LEU A 157 19.03 8.26 -13.08
CA LEU A 157 18.46 6.93 -13.33
C LEU A 157 18.55 6.55 -14.81
N ILE A 158 18.20 7.47 -15.71
CA ILE A 158 18.31 7.28 -17.16
C ILE A 158 19.77 7.09 -17.56
N SER A 159 20.69 7.93 -17.08
CA SER A 159 22.13 7.83 -17.38
C SER A 159 22.72 6.49 -16.92
N ILE A 160 22.29 5.98 -15.77
CA ILE A 160 22.70 4.66 -15.26
C ILE A 160 22.19 3.53 -16.16
N ARG A 161 20.95 3.60 -16.62
CA ARG A 161 20.39 2.61 -17.54
C ARG A 161 21.06 2.64 -18.91
N GLN A 162 21.42 3.80 -19.38
CA GLN A 162 22.10 3.96 -20.69
C GLN A 162 23.57 3.52 -20.70
N LYS A 163 24.23 3.46 -19.52
CA LYS A 163 25.66 3.12 -19.46
C LYS A 163 25.96 1.69 -19.95
N SER A 164 25.05 0.77 -19.82
CA SER A 164 25.22 -0.62 -20.25
C SER A 164 23.88 -1.22 -20.70
N PRO A 165 23.41 -0.84 -21.90
CA PRO A 165 22.13 -1.28 -22.43
C PRO A 165 22.06 -2.81 -22.64
N GLU A 166 23.21 -3.45 -22.88
CA GLU A 166 23.32 -4.91 -23.00
C GLU A 166 22.88 -5.63 -21.71
N LEU A 167 23.01 -4.99 -20.54
CA LEU A 167 22.62 -5.58 -19.27
C LEU A 167 21.10 -5.61 -19.05
N ASP A 168 20.33 -4.82 -19.75
CA ASP A 168 18.89 -4.74 -19.61
C ASP A 168 18.13 -5.80 -20.44
N ILE A 169 18.83 -6.53 -21.34
CA ILE A 169 18.24 -7.58 -22.18
C ILE A 169 18.03 -8.84 -21.33
N PRO A 170 16.79 -9.30 -21.10
CA PRO A 170 16.50 -10.53 -20.37
C PRO A 170 16.86 -11.75 -21.23
N SER A 171 17.37 -12.82 -20.61
CA SER A 171 17.59 -14.10 -21.30
C SER A 171 16.29 -14.90 -21.38
N GLY A 172 16.05 -15.57 -22.50
CA GLY A 172 14.91 -16.47 -22.73
C GLY A 172 13.57 -15.76 -23.01
N VAL A 173 13.57 -14.45 -23.23
CA VAL A 173 12.36 -13.66 -23.52
C VAL A 173 12.63 -12.65 -24.64
N PHE A 174 11.62 -12.38 -25.47
CA PHE A 174 11.73 -11.31 -26.45
C PHE A 174 11.80 -9.94 -25.83
N TYR A 175 12.87 -9.21 -26.11
CA TYR A 175 13.10 -7.85 -25.68
C TYR A 175 12.70 -6.86 -26.79
N ARG A 176 11.78 -5.95 -26.48
CA ARG A 176 11.23 -4.91 -27.37
C ARG A 176 11.66 -3.50 -27.01
N GLY A 177 12.71 -3.36 -26.20
CA GLY A 177 13.20 -2.06 -25.74
C GLY A 177 13.99 -1.27 -26.78
N ILE A 178 14.20 -1.81 -27.97
CA ILE A 178 14.89 -1.16 -29.08
C ILE A 178 13.87 -0.93 -30.20
N GLU A 179 13.69 0.33 -30.59
CA GLU A 179 12.72 0.70 -31.62
C GLU A 179 13.10 0.08 -32.97
N GLY A 180 12.16 -0.59 -33.60
CA GLY A 180 12.37 -1.28 -34.88
C GLY A 180 13.00 -2.68 -34.77
N TYR A 181 13.37 -3.16 -33.58
CA TYR A 181 14.02 -4.45 -33.38
C TYR A 181 13.43 -5.24 -32.21
N ASN A 182 13.07 -6.50 -32.44
CA ASN A 182 12.72 -7.44 -31.40
C ASN A 182 13.86 -8.45 -31.22
N LEU A 183 14.55 -8.44 -30.10
CA LEU A 183 15.66 -9.31 -29.79
C LEU A 183 15.23 -10.44 -28.87
N PHE A 184 15.66 -11.67 -29.23
CA PHE A 184 15.60 -12.82 -28.34
C PHE A 184 17.03 -13.32 -28.10
N VAL A 185 17.41 -13.53 -26.84
CA VAL A 185 18.74 -13.98 -26.43
C VAL A 185 18.56 -15.19 -25.52
N GLN A 186 19.14 -16.32 -25.89
CA GLN A 186 19.04 -17.55 -25.11
C GLN A 186 19.88 -17.47 -23.83
N GLN A 187 21.15 -17.08 -23.99
CA GLN A 187 22.10 -16.98 -22.89
C GLN A 187 22.88 -15.67 -22.96
N LYS A 188 23.30 -15.18 -21.80
CA LYS A 188 24.04 -13.94 -21.66
C LYS A 188 25.18 -14.09 -20.67
N ASP A 189 26.38 -13.74 -21.07
CA ASP A 189 27.50 -13.62 -20.14
C ASP A 189 27.58 -12.20 -19.56
N ARG A 190 27.34 -12.12 -18.25
CA ARG A 190 27.36 -10.85 -17.52
C ARG A 190 28.77 -10.22 -17.38
N LYS A 191 29.84 -11.01 -17.59
CA LYS A 191 31.22 -10.50 -17.44
C LYS A 191 31.75 -9.87 -18.71
N THR A 192 31.46 -10.50 -19.86
CA THR A 192 31.96 -10.05 -21.17
C THR A 192 30.95 -9.19 -21.93
N GLY A 193 29.68 -9.19 -21.51
CA GLY A 193 28.58 -8.54 -22.25
C GLY A 193 28.19 -9.27 -23.54
N MET A 194 28.70 -10.49 -23.77
CA MET A 194 28.35 -11.30 -24.92
C MET A 194 26.96 -11.93 -24.76
N LEU A 195 26.23 -11.90 -25.85
CA LEU A 195 24.91 -12.50 -26.00
C LEU A 195 25.07 -13.75 -26.88
N TYR A 196 24.46 -14.87 -26.52
CA TYR A 196 24.57 -16.15 -27.25
C TYR A 196 23.21 -16.60 -27.71
N ASP A 197 23.19 -17.28 -28.89
CA ASP A 197 22.00 -17.78 -29.57
C ASP A 197 20.96 -16.66 -29.75
N VAL A 198 21.31 -15.68 -30.56
CA VAL A 198 20.53 -14.46 -30.73
C VAL A 198 19.66 -14.54 -31.98
N LEU A 199 18.37 -14.25 -31.75
CA LEU A 199 17.37 -14.12 -32.82
C LEU A 199 16.84 -12.67 -32.81
N ILE A 200 16.89 -12.03 -33.96
CA ILE A 200 16.48 -10.63 -34.16
C ILE A 200 15.41 -10.56 -35.24
N TYR A 201 14.28 -9.96 -34.91
CA TYR A 201 13.31 -9.54 -35.92
C TYR A 201 13.50 -8.04 -36.18
N ASP A 202 13.91 -7.71 -37.38
CA ASP A 202 14.03 -6.34 -37.87
C ASP A 202 12.70 -5.91 -38.50
N ILE A 203 12.01 -5.01 -37.79
CA ILE A 203 10.73 -4.39 -38.18
C ILE A 203 10.91 -2.90 -38.43
N SER A 204 12.14 -2.42 -38.63
CA SER A 204 12.45 -0.97 -38.79
C SER A 204 11.76 -0.34 -40.01
N LYS A 205 11.38 -1.13 -41.00
CA LYS A 205 10.74 -0.66 -42.22
C LYS A 205 9.22 -0.53 -42.18
N ASN A 206 8.59 -0.74 -41.02
CA ASN A 206 7.14 -0.65 -40.80
C ASN A 206 6.23 -1.48 -41.71
N ASN A 207 6.79 -2.31 -42.60
CA ASN A 207 6.04 -3.22 -43.47
C ASN A 207 6.30 -4.66 -42.99
N VAL A 208 5.23 -5.37 -42.64
CA VAL A 208 5.33 -6.79 -42.22
C VAL A 208 5.89 -7.66 -43.34
N ASP A 209 5.66 -7.28 -44.60
CA ASP A 209 6.10 -7.99 -45.77
C ASP A 209 7.62 -7.86 -46.04
N GLU A 210 8.27 -6.83 -45.49
CA GLU A 210 9.71 -6.56 -45.60
C GLU A 210 10.50 -6.91 -44.34
N MET A 211 9.91 -7.65 -43.41
CA MET A 211 10.55 -8.04 -42.16
C MET A 211 11.79 -8.90 -42.43
N ALA A 212 12.91 -8.56 -41.80
CA ALA A 212 14.10 -9.40 -41.80
C ALA A 212 14.21 -10.20 -40.51
N VAL A 213 14.62 -11.44 -40.63
CA VAL A 213 14.93 -12.31 -39.49
C VAL A 213 16.43 -12.62 -39.53
N ILE A 214 17.10 -12.33 -38.42
CA ILE A 214 18.54 -12.56 -38.26
C ILE A 214 18.74 -13.57 -37.13
N VAL A 215 19.50 -14.60 -37.41
CA VAL A 215 19.91 -15.62 -36.44
C VAL A 215 21.43 -15.65 -36.38
N CYS A 216 22.03 -15.56 -35.22
CA CYS A 216 23.47 -15.61 -35.05
C CYS A 216 23.89 -16.34 -33.78
N ASP A 217 25.09 -16.93 -33.80
CA ASP A 217 25.63 -17.69 -32.65
C ASP A 217 25.94 -16.80 -31.48
N SER A 218 26.47 -15.60 -31.76
CA SER A 218 26.76 -14.63 -30.71
C SER A 218 26.65 -13.19 -31.19
N ALA A 219 26.40 -12.29 -30.27
CA ALA A 219 26.32 -10.85 -30.52
C ALA A 219 26.97 -10.05 -29.39
N LYS A 220 27.51 -8.91 -29.75
CA LYS A 220 28.04 -7.92 -28.80
C LYS A 220 27.38 -6.58 -29.05
N MET A 221 26.82 -6.02 -28.00
CA MET A 221 26.25 -4.68 -28.04
C MET A 221 27.23 -3.68 -27.45
N SER A 222 27.48 -2.61 -28.15
CA SER A 222 28.36 -1.53 -27.69
C SER A 222 27.84 -0.17 -28.14
N MET A 223 28.20 0.87 -27.41
CA MET A 223 27.88 2.24 -27.79
C MET A 223 28.89 2.73 -28.82
N SER A 224 28.44 3.41 -29.86
CA SER A 224 29.33 4.09 -30.81
C SER A 224 30.19 5.14 -30.11
N LYS A 225 31.36 5.49 -30.69
CA LYS A 225 32.30 6.48 -30.10
C LYS A 225 31.69 7.88 -29.93
N ASP A 226 30.78 8.24 -30.80
CA ASP A 226 30.00 9.49 -30.77
C ASP A 226 28.78 9.41 -29.85
N LYS A 227 28.50 8.23 -29.24
CA LYS A 227 27.36 7.96 -28.36
C LYS A 227 25.99 8.25 -28.97
N LEU A 228 25.90 8.33 -30.31
CA LEU A 228 24.68 8.60 -31.05
C LEU A 228 23.98 7.32 -31.55
N SER A 229 24.68 6.18 -31.52
CA SER A 229 24.16 4.91 -32.04
C SER A 229 24.61 3.74 -31.17
N ILE A 230 23.77 2.74 -31.08
CA ILE A 230 24.14 1.43 -30.56
C ILE A 230 24.68 0.61 -31.72
N VAL A 231 25.88 0.09 -31.56
CA VAL A 231 26.52 -0.83 -32.51
C VAL A 231 26.25 -2.24 -31.99
N LEU A 232 25.43 -3.00 -32.75
CA LEU A 232 25.20 -4.39 -32.49
C LEU A 232 26.07 -5.20 -33.47
N THR A 233 27.14 -5.79 -32.96
CA THR A 233 28.04 -6.66 -33.76
C THR A 233 27.58 -8.11 -33.60
N LEU A 234 27.22 -8.73 -34.68
CA LEU A 234 26.73 -10.10 -34.77
C LEU A 234 27.85 -10.98 -35.35
N TYR A 235 28.03 -12.17 -34.78
CA TYR A 235 29.06 -13.11 -35.22
C TYR A 235 28.40 -14.43 -35.68
N HIS A 236 28.87 -14.94 -36.82
CA HIS A 236 28.47 -16.21 -37.38
C HIS A 236 26.94 -16.38 -37.47
N GLY A 237 26.35 -15.78 -38.49
CA GLY A 237 24.89 -15.78 -38.59
C GLY A 237 24.34 -15.79 -39.99
N GLN A 238 23.00 -15.81 -40.03
CA GLN A 238 22.23 -15.79 -41.27
C GLN A 238 21.13 -14.73 -41.13
N GLN A 239 20.91 -14.00 -42.22
CA GLN A 239 19.78 -13.11 -42.36
C GLN A 239 18.85 -13.58 -43.46
N PHE A 240 17.57 -13.58 -43.18
CA PHE A 240 16.48 -13.84 -44.10
C PHE A 240 15.65 -12.58 -44.25
N GLN A 241 15.46 -12.09 -45.44
CA GLN A 241 14.67 -10.87 -45.69
C GLN A 241 13.77 -11.06 -46.91
N ASN A 242 12.52 -10.70 -46.79
CA ASN A 242 11.58 -10.60 -47.90
C ASN A 242 11.66 -9.19 -48.51
N PHE A 243 11.49 -9.09 -49.83
CA PHE A 243 11.37 -7.82 -50.51
C PHE A 243 9.96 -7.66 -51.06
N GLU A 244 9.51 -6.40 -51.22
CA GLU A 244 8.19 -6.13 -51.85
C GLU A 244 8.06 -6.87 -53.18
N GLY A 245 7.00 -7.63 -53.28
CA GLY A 245 6.70 -8.37 -54.51
C GLY A 245 6.32 -7.43 -55.65
N GLY A 246 7.13 -7.37 -56.68
CA GLY A 246 6.74 -6.69 -57.89
C GLY A 246 5.51 -7.36 -58.50
N THR A 247 4.43 -6.62 -58.71
CA THR A 247 3.27 -7.08 -59.47
C THR A 247 3.67 -7.36 -60.91
N THR A 248 4.05 -8.63 -61.18
CA THR A 248 4.17 -9.13 -62.57
C THR A 248 2.79 -9.62 -62.98
N SER A 249 2.31 -9.10 -64.07
CA SER A 249 1.05 -9.45 -64.76
C SER A 249 0.89 -10.95 -64.91
N GLY A 250 0.20 -11.60 -63.98
CA GLY A 250 -0.11 -13.01 -64.07
C GLY A 250 -0.10 -13.73 -62.71
N ASN A 251 -1.18 -13.83 -62.09
CA ASN A 251 -1.72 -14.76 -61.07
C ASN A 251 -0.79 -15.56 -60.11
N ARG A 252 0.45 -15.15 -59.87
CA ARG A 252 1.31 -15.66 -58.80
C ARG A 252 2.04 -14.46 -58.18
N GLU A 253 1.74 -14.17 -56.94
CA GLU A 253 2.58 -13.30 -56.10
C GLU A 253 3.93 -13.97 -55.86
N PHE A 254 4.94 -13.53 -56.61
CA PHE A 254 6.32 -13.92 -56.34
C PHE A 254 6.89 -12.93 -55.36
N VAL A 255 7.09 -13.37 -54.10
CA VAL A 255 7.80 -12.59 -53.10
C VAL A 255 9.28 -12.95 -53.19
N PRO A 256 10.15 -12.07 -53.73
CA PRO A 256 11.58 -12.31 -53.73
C PRO A 256 12.11 -12.27 -52.28
N TYR A 257 12.92 -13.26 -51.94
CA TYR A 257 13.59 -13.31 -50.67
C TYR A 257 15.10 -13.37 -50.82
N SER A 258 15.84 -12.82 -49.85
CA SER A 258 17.29 -12.90 -49.75
C SER A 258 17.69 -13.71 -48.53
N ARG A 259 18.71 -14.54 -48.68
CA ARG A 259 19.43 -15.21 -47.62
C ARG A 259 20.89 -14.78 -47.64
N GLU A 260 21.34 -14.14 -46.60
CA GLU A 260 22.71 -13.65 -46.42
C GLU A 260 23.38 -14.45 -45.29
N ASN A 261 24.55 -15.02 -45.55
CA ASN A 261 25.40 -15.64 -44.54
C ASN A 261 26.53 -14.68 -44.24
N PHE A 262 26.82 -14.43 -42.98
CA PHE A 262 27.88 -13.49 -42.54
C PHE A 262 28.73 -14.10 -41.41
N GLU A 263 30.01 -13.83 -41.45
CA GLU A 263 30.93 -14.12 -40.34
C GLU A 263 30.84 -13.03 -39.26
N GLU A 264 30.81 -11.77 -39.69
CA GLU A 264 30.61 -10.61 -38.84
C GLU A 264 29.68 -9.62 -39.54
N LYS A 265 28.71 -9.10 -38.82
CA LYS A 265 27.77 -8.10 -39.32
C LYS A 265 27.54 -7.06 -38.25
N GLN A 266 27.64 -5.79 -38.62
CA GLN A 266 27.37 -4.67 -37.71
C GLN A 266 26.07 -3.99 -38.10
N ILE A 267 25.15 -3.89 -37.12
CA ILE A 267 23.91 -3.14 -37.24
C ILE A 267 24.04 -1.88 -36.40
N LEU A 268 23.95 -0.74 -37.07
CA LEU A 268 23.89 0.55 -36.43
C LEU A 268 22.43 0.88 -36.13
N ILE A 269 22.06 0.86 -34.86
CA ILE A 269 20.72 1.22 -34.41
C ILE A 269 20.82 2.68 -33.97
N PRO A 270 20.12 3.60 -34.66
CA PRO A 270 20.12 5.00 -34.25
C PRO A 270 19.53 5.08 -32.84
N PHE A 271 20.35 5.53 -31.92
CA PHE A 271 19.92 5.83 -30.57
C PHE A 271 19.55 7.31 -30.57
N ASP A 272 18.32 7.63 -30.20
CA ASP A 272 17.86 9.01 -30.26
C ASP A 272 18.82 9.91 -29.46
N ALA A 273 19.59 10.72 -30.21
CA ALA A 273 20.68 11.54 -29.69
C ALA A 273 20.22 12.57 -28.68
N ASN A 274 18.93 12.83 -28.62
CA ASN A 274 18.32 13.72 -27.62
C ASN A 274 18.46 13.16 -26.20
N PHE A 275 18.70 11.84 -26.04
CA PHE A 275 19.01 11.24 -24.75
C PHE A 275 20.50 11.34 -24.34
N ASN A 276 21.42 11.59 -25.29
CA ASN A 276 22.86 11.59 -25.01
C ASN A 276 23.47 12.96 -24.71
N ARG A 277 22.80 14.03 -25.03
CA ARG A 277 23.14 15.34 -24.48
C ARG A 277 22.42 15.48 -23.14
N ILE A 278 23.14 15.14 -22.08
CA ILE A 278 22.87 15.64 -20.74
C ILE A 278 23.28 17.14 -20.74
N ASP A 279 22.74 17.91 -21.67
CA ASP A 279 22.56 19.33 -21.51
C ASP A 279 21.33 19.46 -20.60
N ASP A 280 21.46 20.29 -19.58
CA ASP A 280 20.35 20.60 -18.65
C ASP A 280 19.04 20.96 -19.39
N THR A 281 19.13 21.44 -20.63
CA THR A 281 18.01 21.77 -21.53
C THR A 281 17.21 20.56 -22.02
N ALA A 282 17.86 19.47 -22.43
CA ALA A 282 17.14 18.24 -22.85
C ALA A 282 16.53 17.50 -21.67
N LEU A 283 17.13 17.66 -20.47
CA LEU A 283 16.54 17.18 -19.23
C LEU A 283 15.33 18.01 -18.80
N GLU A 284 15.35 19.32 -19.05
CA GLU A 284 14.22 20.20 -18.80
C GLU A 284 13.03 19.88 -19.73
N GLU A 285 13.25 19.51 -20.99
CA GLU A 285 12.18 19.08 -21.91
C GLU A 285 11.62 17.71 -21.51
N ASN A 286 12.47 16.73 -21.14
CA ASN A 286 12.01 15.46 -20.62
C ASN A 286 11.39 15.56 -19.22
N ALA A 287 11.88 16.46 -18.38
CA ALA A 287 11.26 16.77 -17.09
C ALA A 287 9.91 17.51 -17.28
N ALA A 288 9.76 18.28 -18.35
CA ALA A 288 8.48 18.90 -18.70
C ALA A 288 7.39 17.86 -18.99
N SER A 289 7.75 16.68 -19.48
CA SER A 289 6.81 15.55 -19.64
C SER A 289 6.53 14.84 -18.31
N ASN A 290 7.43 14.92 -17.33
CA ASN A 290 7.29 14.23 -16.04
C ASN A 290 6.43 15.07 -15.06
N TYR A 291 5.22 14.59 -14.78
CA TYR A 291 4.29 15.24 -13.84
C TYR A 291 4.84 15.36 -12.41
N MET A 292 5.78 14.49 -11.99
CA MET A 292 6.38 14.55 -10.66
C MET A 292 7.40 15.69 -10.51
N ALA A 293 7.99 16.12 -11.62
CA ALA A 293 9.00 17.18 -11.67
C ALA A 293 8.42 18.61 -11.83
N LYS A 294 7.11 18.78 -11.64
CA LYS A 294 6.42 20.05 -11.80
C LYS A 294 5.94 20.64 -10.48
N ASN A 295 5.96 21.95 -10.35
CA ASN A 295 5.34 22.67 -9.26
C ASN A 295 3.82 22.85 -9.49
N ILE A 296 3.08 23.36 -8.49
CA ILE A 296 1.62 23.53 -8.56
C ILE A 296 1.20 24.37 -9.78
N SER A 297 1.90 25.47 -10.07
CA SER A 297 1.61 26.35 -11.20
C SER A 297 1.83 25.64 -12.53
N GLN A 298 2.97 24.95 -12.68
CA GLN A 298 3.30 24.18 -13.88
C GLN A 298 2.36 23.00 -14.10
N LEU A 299 1.96 22.30 -13.02
CA LEU A 299 0.95 21.24 -13.09
C LEU A 299 -0.37 21.78 -13.61
N LYS A 300 -0.84 22.91 -13.06
CA LYS A 300 -2.09 23.53 -13.48
C LYS A 300 -2.06 23.94 -14.96
N SER A 301 -0.99 24.64 -15.38
CA SER A 301 -0.80 25.03 -16.78
C SER A 301 -0.76 23.81 -17.72
N SER A 302 -0.08 22.73 -17.33
CA SER A 302 -0.02 21.50 -18.12
C SER A 302 -1.38 20.81 -18.22
N ILE A 303 -2.16 20.79 -17.13
CA ILE A 303 -3.52 20.23 -17.12
C ILE A 303 -4.40 21.02 -18.07
N ASP A 304 -4.38 22.35 -17.97
CA ASP A 304 -5.21 23.23 -18.80
C ASP A 304 -4.86 23.08 -20.29
N SER A 305 -3.55 22.97 -20.63
CA SER A 305 -3.09 22.71 -22.00
C SER A 305 -3.57 21.36 -22.54
N MET A 306 -3.37 20.28 -21.79
CA MET A 306 -3.80 18.93 -22.21
C MET A 306 -5.33 18.80 -22.28
N GLN A 307 -6.06 19.53 -21.45
CA GLN A 307 -7.51 19.55 -21.48
C GLN A 307 -8.01 20.27 -22.73
N CYS A 308 -7.41 21.41 -23.09
CA CYS A 308 -7.70 22.15 -24.34
C CYS A 308 -7.38 21.28 -25.58
N GLU A 309 -6.27 20.54 -25.57
CA GLU A 309 -5.92 19.59 -26.63
C GLU A 309 -6.97 18.49 -26.76
N MET A 310 -7.40 17.88 -25.65
CA MET A 310 -8.41 16.84 -25.63
C MET A 310 -9.78 17.36 -26.10
N ASP A 311 -10.15 18.58 -25.72
CA ASP A 311 -11.37 19.23 -26.20
C ASP A 311 -11.31 19.49 -27.72
N SER A 312 -10.14 19.91 -28.22
CA SER A 312 -9.89 20.07 -29.64
C SER A 312 -10.00 18.75 -30.41
N MET A 313 -9.43 17.67 -29.87
CA MET A 313 -9.59 16.32 -30.42
C MET A 313 -11.05 15.88 -30.43
N ASN A 314 -11.82 16.17 -29.38
CA ASN A 314 -13.26 15.87 -29.31
C ASN A 314 -14.06 16.61 -30.39
N ILE A 315 -13.70 17.86 -30.67
CA ILE A 315 -14.34 18.67 -31.74
C ILE A 315 -14.00 18.08 -33.11
N ILE A 316 -12.73 17.72 -33.34
CA ILE A 316 -12.27 17.10 -34.60
C ILE A 316 -12.98 15.76 -34.78
N ASP A 317 -13.03 14.92 -33.79
CA ASP A 317 -13.69 13.61 -33.85
C ASP A 317 -15.19 13.77 -34.16
N ARG A 318 -15.86 14.74 -33.52
CA ARG A 318 -17.27 15.03 -33.78
C ARG A 318 -17.50 15.51 -35.22
N LYS A 319 -16.58 16.33 -35.76
CA LYS A 319 -16.62 16.77 -37.18
C LYS A 319 -16.35 15.59 -38.11
N THR A 320 -15.37 14.77 -37.77
CA THR A 320 -15.02 13.56 -38.55
C THR A 320 -16.19 12.58 -38.55
N MET A 321 -16.83 12.32 -37.41
CA MET A 321 -18.04 11.50 -37.32
C MET A 321 -19.19 12.01 -38.17
N LYS A 322 -19.39 13.33 -38.24
CA LYS A 322 -20.40 13.93 -39.13
C LYS A 322 -20.03 13.77 -40.60
N ASN A 323 -18.74 13.83 -40.94
CA ASN A 323 -18.22 13.72 -42.30
C ASN A 323 -18.06 12.25 -42.74
N TYR A 324 -17.89 11.29 -41.82
CA TYR A 324 -18.11 9.88 -42.09
C TYR A 324 -19.62 9.67 -42.30
N SER A 325 -20.10 10.14 -43.42
CA SER A 325 -21.43 9.73 -43.87
C SER A 325 -21.36 8.19 -44.03
N PHE A 326 -22.05 7.50 -43.19
CA PHE A 326 -22.25 6.06 -43.27
C PHE A 326 -22.84 5.63 -44.63
N PHE A 327 -23.21 6.57 -45.46
CA PHE A 327 -23.88 6.37 -46.72
C PHE A 327 -23.00 6.85 -47.89
N ALA A 328 -22.56 5.91 -48.64
CA ALA A 328 -22.30 5.82 -50.08
C ALA A 328 -21.53 6.91 -50.84
N PHE A 329 -21.38 8.13 -50.35
CA PHE A 329 -20.54 9.13 -51.04
C PHE A 329 -19.10 9.04 -50.53
N ARG A 330 -18.34 8.12 -51.05
CA ARG A 330 -16.89 8.18 -51.00
C ARG A 330 -16.48 9.48 -51.68
N ASN A 331 -15.65 10.28 -50.99
CA ASN A 331 -15.11 11.55 -51.46
C ASN A 331 -14.15 11.31 -52.64
N SER A 332 -14.67 10.84 -53.76
CA SER A 332 -13.93 10.77 -55.03
C SER A 332 -13.86 12.12 -55.75
N TYR A 333 -14.56 13.11 -55.24
CA TYR A 333 -14.60 14.45 -55.82
C TYR A 333 -13.83 15.46 -54.98
N PRO A 334 -13.06 16.36 -55.62
CA PRO A 334 -12.39 17.42 -54.90
C PRO A 334 -13.41 18.30 -54.15
N PRO A 335 -13.06 18.93 -52.99
CA PRO A 335 -13.99 19.63 -52.14
C PRO A 335 -14.84 20.71 -52.84
N GLN A 336 -14.28 21.35 -53.88
CA GLN A 336 -14.95 22.40 -54.66
C GLN A 336 -16.08 21.86 -55.56
N GLN A 337 -16.06 20.57 -55.93
CA GLN A 337 -17.10 19.95 -56.79
C GLN A 337 -18.17 19.21 -55.97
N LYS A 338 -17.92 18.98 -54.69
CA LYS A 338 -18.77 18.16 -53.82
C LYS A 338 -20.14 18.78 -53.63
N ASP A 339 -20.21 20.08 -53.41
CA ASP A 339 -21.48 20.78 -53.16
C ASP A 339 -22.34 20.88 -54.43
N SER A 340 -21.71 21.06 -55.61
CA SER A 340 -22.41 21.06 -56.88
C SER A 340 -22.96 19.69 -57.28
N VAL A 341 -22.25 18.61 -56.98
CA VAL A 341 -22.71 17.23 -57.20
C VAL A 341 -23.83 16.86 -56.25
N ILE A 342 -23.75 17.26 -54.97
CA ILE A 342 -24.80 17.02 -53.98
C ILE A 342 -26.06 17.80 -54.35
N LEU A 343 -25.95 19.07 -54.84
CA LEU A 343 -27.06 19.85 -55.29
C LEU A 343 -27.70 19.31 -56.56
N LYS A 344 -26.93 18.82 -57.53
CA LYS A 344 -27.45 18.08 -58.70
C LYS A 344 -28.17 16.81 -58.30
N ALA A 345 -27.54 15.96 -57.46
CA ALA A 345 -28.14 14.73 -56.98
C ALA A 345 -29.46 14.98 -56.23
N LYS A 346 -29.54 16.04 -55.39
CA LYS A 346 -30.78 16.44 -54.72
C LYS A 346 -31.88 16.85 -55.69
N LYS A 347 -31.53 17.39 -56.86
CA LYS A 347 -32.49 17.85 -57.87
C LYS A 347 -33.00 16.72 -58.76
N GLU A 348 -32.22 15.64 -58.93
CA GLU A 348 -32.54 14.45 -59.75
C GLU A 348 -33.27 13.37 -58.98
N ILE A 349 -33.19 13.30 -57.62
CA ILE A 349 -33.89 12.31 -56.82
C ILE A 349 -35.35 12.76 -56.59
N SER A 350 -36.16 12.56 -57.61
CA SER A 350 -37.64 12.75 -57.48
C SER A 350 -38.37 11.50 -56.95
N ASN A 351 -37.75 10.33 -56.92
CA ASN A 351 -38.31 9.10 -56.43
C ASN A 351 -37.43 8.53 -55.31
N ILE A 352 -37.98 8.41 -54.11
CA ILE A 352 -37.34 7.73 -52.95
C ILE A 352 -37.40 6.22 -53.25
N VAL A 353 -36.35 5.68 -53.83
CA VAL A 353 -36.18 4.24 -54.00
C VAL A 353 -35.70 3.66 -52.68
N SER A 354 -36.44 2.72 -52.12
CA SER A 354 -35.98 2.06 -50.87
C SER A 354 -34.68 1.31 -51.11
N PRO A 355 -33.68 1.41 -50.21
CA PRO A 355 -32.41 0.69 -50.33
C PRO A 355 -32.62 -0.81 -50.45
N ASP A 356 -33.62 -1.36 -49.77
CA ASP A 356 -33.97 -2.78 -49.78
C ASP A 356 -34.45 -3.28 -51.13
N SER A 357 -35.24 -2.44 -51.86
CA SER A 357 -35.70 -2.79 -53.21
C SER A 357 -34.56 -2.79 -54.25
N LEU A 358 -33.62 -1.85 -54.09
CA LEU A 358 -32.40 -1.82 -54.93
C LEU A 358 -31.49 -3.01 -54.66
N PHE A 359 -31.32 -3.36 -53.40
CA PHE A 359 -30.53 -4.54 -53.03
C PHE A 359 -31.19 -5.84 -53.53
N ALA A 360 -32.53 -5.95 -53.39
CA ALA A 360 -33.26 -7.13 -53.86
C ALA A 360 -33.15 -7.37 -55.37
N SER A 361 -33.08 -6.29 -56.17
CA SER A 361 -32.98 -6.36 -57.63
C SER A 361 -31.60 -6.76 -58.18
N LYS A 362 -30.53 -6.83 -57.32
CA LYS A 362 -29.17 -7.15 -57.76
C LYS A 362 -28.93 -8.64 -57.82
N ASP A 363 -27.99 -9.01 -58.73
CA ASP A 363 -27.48 -10.39 -58.83
C ASP A 363 -26.78 -10.86 -57.56
N LEU A 364 -26.74 -12.17 -57.32
CA LEU A 364 -26.20 -12.80 -56.12
C LEU A 364 -24.73 -12.39 -55.85
N GLN A 365 -23.93 -12.32 -56.92
CA GLN A 365 -22.51 -11.98 -56.86
C GLN A 365 -22.33 -10.52 -56.42
N THR A 366 -23.16 -9.62 -56.98
CA THR A 366 -23.17 -8.20 -56.61
C THR A 366 -23.70 -7.99 -55.18
N LYS A 367 -24.68 -8.77 -54.73
CA LYS A 367 -25.16 -8.74 -53.34
C LYS A 367 -24.05 -9.18 -52.36
N SER A 368 -23.32 -10.25 -52.65
CA SER A 368 -22.22 -10.74 -51.88
C SER A 368 -21.09 -9.69 -51.75
N SER A 369 -20.69 -9.07 -52.87
CA SER A 369 -19.63 -8.07 -52.88
C SER A 369 -20.05 -6.78 -52.11
N LEU A 370 -21.31 -6.36 -52.23
CA LEU A 370 -21.84 -5.22 -51.48
C LEU A 370 -21.86 -5.49 -49.95
N LEU A 371 -22.29 -6.70 -49.55
CA LEU A 371 -22.29 -7.08 -48.13
C LEU A 371 -20.86 -7.17 -47.58
N GLN A 372 -19.94 -7.75 -48.35
CA GLN A 372 -18.53 -7.84 -47.96
C GLN A 372 -17.89 -6.45 -47.84
N SER A 373 -18.19 -5.54 -48.76
CA SER A 373 -17.74 -4.14 -48.70
C SER A 373 -18.36 -3.38 -47.52
N ALA A 374 -19.62 -3.62 -47.25
CA ALA A 374 -20.30 -3.00 -46.07
C ALA A 374 -19.70 -3.53 -44.75
N TYR A 375 -19.47 -4.84 -44.69
CA TYR A 375 -18.85 -5.48 -43.53
C TYR A 375 -17.44 -4.92 -43.26
N SER A 376 -16.55 -4.95 -44.25
CA SER A 376 -15.19 -4.45 -44.11
C SER A 376 -15.16 -2.95 -43.73
N LYS A 377 -16.09 -2.17 -44.28
CA LYS A 377 -16.21 -0.74 -43.90
C LYS A 377 -16.71 -0.55 -42.46
N ALA A 378 -17.65 -1.35 -42.02
CA ALA A 378 -18.12 -1.32 -40.63
C ALA A 378 -17.03 -1.78 -39.66
N GLU A 379 -16.27 -2.81 -40.00
CA GLU A 379 -15.15 -3.30 -39.22
C GLU A 379 -14.03 -2.26 -39.13
N ASN A 380 -13.62 -1.65 -40.22
CA ASN A 380 -12.62 -0.59 -40.22
C ASN A 380 -13.06 0.62 -39.39
N ASN A 381 -14.32 1.03 -39.49
CA ASN A 381 -14.86 2.11 -38.65
C ASN A 381 -14.85 1.73 -37.18
N SER A 382 -15.24 0.49 -36.84
CA SER A 382 -15.19 -0.01 -35.46
C SER A 382 -13.77 0.05 -34.90
N ASN A 383 -12.79 -0.44 -35.65
CA ASN A 383 -11.39 -0.43 -35.26
C ASN A 383 -10.84 1.00 -35.09
N GLU A 384 -11.21 1.92 -35.98
CA GLU A 384 -10.83 3.33 -35.84
C GLU A 384 -11.41 3.96 -34.58
N PHE A 385 -12.68 3.68 -34.26
CA PHE A 385 -13.30 4.17 -33.03
C PHE A 385 -12.65 3.58 -31.77
N LEU A 386 -12.31 2.30 -31.80
CA LEU A 386 -11.58 1.65 -30.72
C LEU A 386 -10.22 2.31 -30.50
N PHE A 387 -9.46 2.55 -31.57
CA PHE A 387 -8.16 3.21 -31.50
C PHE A 387 -8.26 4.63 -30.93
N ARG A 388 -9.20 5.44 -31.44
CA ARG A 388 -9.45 6.80 -30.91
C ARG A 388 -9.89 6.80 -29.46
N SER A 389 -10.73 5.84 -29.08
CA SER A 389 -11.15 5.68 -27.68
C SER A 389 -9.96 5.33 -26.75
N MET A 390 -9.11 4.40 -27.18
CA MET A 390 -7.90 4.03 -26.43
C MET A 390 -6.94 5.22 -26.27
N SER A 391 -6.74 6.01 -27.32
CA SER A 391 -5.92 7.24 -27.29
C SER A 391 -6.47 8.24 -26.27
N LYS A 392 -7.79 8.47 -26.27
CA LYS A 392 -8.44 9.38 -25.29
C LYS A 392 -8.29 8.88 -23.85
N ILE A 393 -8.48 7.59 -23.62
CA ILE A 393 -8.29 6.97 -22.29
C ILE A 393 -6.84 7.16 -21.83
N SER A 394 -5.88 7.00 -22.72
CA SER A 394 -4.46 7.23 -22.43
C SER A 394 -4.19 8.68 -22.02
N THR A 395 -4.67 9.64 -22.81
CA THR A 395 -4.54 11.09 -22.51
C THR A 395 -5.23 11.46 -21.19
N GLN A 396 -6.45 10.94 -20.96
CA GLN A 396 -7.16 11.17 -19.71
C GLN A 396 -6.39 10.64 -18.50
N ARG A 397 -5.76 9.47 -18.61
CA ARG A 397 -4.90 8.93 -17.55
C ARG A 397 -3.70 9.83 -17.25
N ILE A 398 -3.12 10.47 -18.27
CA ILE A 398 -2.02 11.43 -18.09
C ILE A 398 -2.53 12.68 -17.35
N ILE A 399 -3.67 13.23 -17.73
CA ILE A 399 -4.32 14.35 -17.04
C ILE A 399 -4.60 13.99 -15.58
N ASN A 400 -5.18 12.80 -15.33
CA ASN A 400 -5.47 12.34 -13.98
C ASN A 400 -4.19 12.24 -13.12
N ARG A 401 -3.07 11.78 -13.69
CA ARG A 401 -1.78 11.74 -12.98
C ARG A 401 -1.28 13.13 -12.59
N HIS A 402 -1.48 14.15 -13.44
CA HIS A 402 -1.14 15.54 -13.10
C HIS A 402 -2.02 16.07 -11.97
N TRP A 403 -3.33 15.79 -11.98
CA TRP A 403 -4.22 16.12 -10.87
C TRP A 403 -3.86 15.42 -9.58
N ILE A 404 -3.49 14.13 -9.63
CA ILE A 404 -3.03 13.38 -8.47
C ILE A 404 -1.83 14.08 -7.83
N GLU A 405 -0.81 14.45 -8.61
CA GLU A 405 0.38 15.12 -8.07
C GLU A 405 0.06 16.53 -7.55
N TRP A 406 -0.89 17.23 -8.17
CA TRP A 406 -1.35 18.52 -7.66
C TRP A 406 -1.95 18.38 -6.25
N HIS A 407 -2.87 17.43 -6.05
CA HIS A 407 -3.46 17.16 -4.72
C HIS A 407 -2.44 16.63 -3.73
N ARG A 408 -1.51 15.78 -4.17
CA ARG A 408 -0.49 15.16 -3.32
C ARG A 408 0.41 16.20 -2.64
N LYS A 409 0.63 17.36 -3.25
CA LYS A 409 1.37 18.46 -2.63
C LYS A 409 0.70 19.01 -1.38
N PHE A 410 -0.60 18.81 -1.22
CA PHE A 410 -1.37 19.20 -0.04
C PHE A 410 -1.62 18.03 0.92
N THR A 411 -1.94 16.86 0.39
CA THR A 411 -2.36 15.70 1.21
C THR A 411 -1.21 15.14 2.04
N LEU A 412 0.03 15.10 1.55
CA LEU A 412 1.18 14.62 2.29
C LEU A 412 1.54 15.53 3.49
N PRO A 413 1.66 16.87 3.34
CA PRO A 413 1.80 17.76 4.48
C PRO A 413 0.64 17.66 5.49
N PHE A 414 -0.60 17.54 5.00
CA PHE A 414 -1.76 17.38 5.85
C PHE A 414 -1.75 16.07 6.64
N ALA A 415 -1.25 14.99 6.06
CA ALA A 415 -1.08 13.72 6.74
C ALA A 415 -0.19 13.83 7.99
N CYS A 416 0.81 14.73 8.00
CA CYS A 416 1.62 15.01 9.18
C CYS A 416 0.78 15.44 10.37
N ILE A 417 -0.19 16.32 10.13
CA ILE A 417 -1.10 16.82 11.17
C ILE A 417 -2.03 15.70 11.64
N VAL A 418 -2.62 14.94 10.70
CA VAL A 418 -3.51 13.81 11.01
C VAL A 418 -2.80 12.77 11.86
N PHE A 419 -1.59 12.40 11.48
CA PHE A 419 -0.81 11.41 12.23
C PHE A 419 -0.40 11.88 13.62
N PHE A 420 -0.15 13.17 13.81
CA PHE A 420 0.07 13.70 15.14
C PHE A 420 -1.17 13.57 16.03
N PHE A 421 -2.37 13.89 15.49
CA PHE A 421 -3.64 13.73 16.20
C PHE A 421 -4.03 12.27 16.48
N ILE A 422 -3.42 11.32 15.80
CA ILE A 422 -3.56 9.89 16.10
C ILE A 422 -2.49 9.46 17.11
N GLY A 423 -1.23 9.82 16.88
CA GLY A 423 -0.09 9.33 17.64
C GLY A 423 -0.07 9.82 19.07
N ALA A 424 -0.28 11.12 19.31
CA ALA A 424 -0.21 11.70 20.63
C ALA A 424 -1.30 11.15 21.59
N PRO A 425 -2.60 11.09 21.21
CA PRO A 425 -3.61 10.48 22.06
C PRO A 425 -3.37 8.98 22.27
N LEU A 426 -3.00 8.26 21.22
CA LEU A 426 -2.77 6.84 21.32
C LEU A 426 -1.56 6.51 22.21
N GLY A 427 -0.48 7.31 22.13
CA GLY A 427 0.65 7.23 23.04
C GLY A 427 0.26 7.46 24.49
N SER A 428 -0.61 8.45 24.75
CA SER A 428 -1.10 8.76 26.10
C SER A 428 -1.93 7.61 26.73
N ILE A 429 -2.50 6.76 25.90
CA ILE A 429 -3.32 5.62 26.29
C ILE A 429 -2.46 4.37 26.54
N VAL A 430 -1.47 4.14 25.66
CA VAL A 430 -0.58 2.96 25.71
C VAL A 430 0.54 3.23 26.73
N ARG A 431 0.23 3.00 28.02
CA ARG A 431 1.14 3.32 29.15
C ARG A 431 2.20 2.25 29.41
N LYS A 432 2.12 1.07 28.78
CA LYS A 432 3.02 -0.06 29.03
C LYS A 432 3.50 -0.67 27.73
N GLY A 433 4.78 -0.99 27.65
CA GLY A 433 5.33 -1.76 26.52
C GLY A 433 6.68 -1.28 26.00
N GLY A 434 7.33 -0.32 26.66
CA GLY A 434 8.63 0.21 26.24
C GLY A 434 8.61 0.73 24.80
N LEU A 435 9.77 0.80 24.15
CA LEU A 435 9.91 1.30 22.77
C LEU A 435 9.26 0.41 21.69
N GLY A 436 9.02 -0.87 21.99
CA GLY A 436 8.51 -1.82 20.99
C GLY A 436 7.07 -1.59 20.55
N MET A 437 6.17 -1.31 21.50
CA MET A 437 4.74 -1.12 21.20
C MET A 437 4.47 0.10 20.31
N PRO A 438 5.05 1.29 20.55
CA PRO A 438 4.92 2.43 19.65
C PRO A 438 5.34 2.12 18.21
N ILE A 439 6.43 1.38 18.01
CA ILE A 439 6.92 1.01 16.67
C ILE A 439 5.91 0.13 15.95
N VAL A 440 5.42 -0.93 16.60
CA VAL A 440 4.45 -1.86 15.98
C VAL A 440 3.16 -1.13 15.61
N ILE A 441 2.63 -0.32 16.52
CA ILE A 441 1.39 0.45 16.28
C ILE A 441 1.58 1.44 15.13
N SER A 442 2.70 2.16 15.09
CA SER A 442 2.97 3.14 14.04
C SER A 442 3.09 2.48 12.66
N VAL A 443 3.74 1.32 12.57
CA VAL A 443 3.87 0.56 11.32
C VAL A 443 2.49 0.07 10.84
N ILE A 444 1.66 -0.48 11.73
CA ILE A 444 0.30 -0.92 11.36
C ILE A 444 -0.54 0.25 10.84
N LEU A 445 -0.55 1.38 11.54
CA LEU A 445 -1.30 2.57 11.13
C LEU A 445 -0.80 3.14 9.81
N PHE A 446 0.52 3.12 9.60
CA PHE A 446 1.10 3.56 8.34
C PHE A 446 0.75 2.62 7.18
N ILE A 447 0.73 1.31 7.40
CA ILE A 447 0.28 0.33 6.38
C ILE A 447 -1.18 0.60 6.00
N ILE A 448 -2.05 0.84 6.97
CA ILE A 448 -3.46 1.18 6.74
C ILE A 448 -3.58 2.46 5.89
N TYR A 449 -2.84 3.52 6.26
CA TYR A 449 -2.77 4.76 5.49
C TYR A 449 -2.32 4.50 4.05
N TYR A 450 -1.22 3.75 3.89
CA TYR A 450 -0.63 3.46 2.59
C TYR A 450 -1.57 2.65 1.69
N ILE A 451 -2.33 1.71 2.26
CA ILE A 451 -3.35 0.96 1.51
C ILE A 451 -4.43 1.92 1.01
N PHE A 452 -4.97 2.80 1.86
CA PHE A 452 -6.00 3.75 1.46
C PHE A 452 -5.50 4.77 0.44
N ASP A 453 -4.27 5.28 0.59
CA ASP A 453 -3.64 6.19 -0.36
C ASP A 453 -3.47 5.53 -1.74
N ASN A 454 -2.99 4.27 -1.78
CA ASN A 454 -2.86 3.51 -3.02
C ASN A 454 -4.20 3.17 -3.69
N VAL A 455 -5.23 2.85 -2.91
CA VAL A 455 -6.59 2.63 -3.45
C VAL A 455 -7.08 3.93 -4.08
N GLY A 456 -7.01 5.05 -3.37
CA GLY A 456 -7.38 6.37 -3.89
C GLY A 456 -6.62 6.72 -5.17
N TYR A 457 -5.30 6.55 -5.17
CA TYR A 457 -4.45 6.77 -6.34
C TYR A 457 -4.92 5.96 -7.57
N LYS A 458 -5.15 4.64 -7.41
CA LYS A 458 -5.57 3.77 -8.51
C LYS A 458 -6.94 4.16 -9.06
N MET A 459 -7.92 4.44 -8.17
CA MET A 459 -9.27 4.81 -8.57
C MET A 459 -9.31 6.14 -9.34
N VAL A 460 -8.51 7.13 -8.93
CA VAL A 460 -8.38 8.40 -9.66
C VAL A 460 -7.65 8.22 -10.98
N ARG A 461 -6.52 7.48 -10.99
CA ARG A 461 -5.75 7.24 -12.20
C ARG A 461 -6.60 6.61 -13.31
N ASP A 462 -7.44 5.64 -12.93
CA ASP A 462 -8.30 4.92 -13.86
C ASP A 462 -9.63 5.65 -14.15
N GLY A 463 -9.84 6.85 -13.56
CA GLY A 463 -10.97 7.72 -13.83
C GLY A 463 -12.29 7.28 -13.17
N VAL A 464 -12.23 6.41 -12.14
CA VAL A 464 -13.41 5.91 -11.43
C VAL A 464 -13.90 6.90 -10.38
N TRP A 465 -12.95 7.56 -9.68
CA TRP A 465 -13.24 8.56 -8.66
C TRP A 465 -12.78 9.95 -9.09
N GLU A 466 -13.48 10.96 -8.60
CA GLU A 466 -13.06 12.36 -8.71
C GLU A 466 -11.71 12.59 -8.02
N HIS A 467 -10.87 13.47 -8.56
CA HIS A 467 -9.48 13.68 -8.13
C HIS A 467 -9.36 14.03 -6.64
N TRP A 468 -10.26 14.90 -6.15
CA TRP A 468 -10.25 15.31 -4.74
C TRP A 468 -10.71 14.19 -3.81
N VAL A 469 -11.73 13.40 -4.19
CA VAL A 469 -12.23 12.28 -3.37
C VAL A 469 -11.13 11.25 -3.16
N GLY A 470 -10.51 10.79 -4.27
CA GLY A 470 -9.53 9.71 -4.19
C GLY A 470 -8.26 10.13 -3.46
N MET A 471 -7.75 11.34 -3.69
CA MET A 471 -6.50 11.79 -3.05
C MET A 471 -6.67 12.18 -1.57
N TRP A 472 -7.87 12.58 -1.14
CA TRP A 472 -8.17 12.87 0.25
C TRP A 472 -8.78 11.69 1.01
N PHE A 473 -9.01 10.55 0.33
CA PHE A 473 -9.68 9.37 0.88
C PHE A 473 -9.01 8.85 2.16
N SER A 474 -7.67 8.71 2.15
CA SER A 474 -6.92 8.30 3.33
C SER A 474 -7.08 9.26 4.50
N SER A 475 -7.05 10.57 4.22
CA SER A 475 -7.22 11.61 5.24
C SER A 475 -8.66 11.69 5.76
N MET A 476 -9.66 11.46 4.90
CA MET A 476 -11.07 11.42 5.28
C MET A 476 -11.40 10.29 6.27
N ILE A 477 -10.68 9.18 6.22
CA ILE A 477 -10.85 8.06 7.15
C ILE A 477 -10.04 8.29 8.43
N LEU A 478 -8.79 8.72 8.29
CA LEU A 478 -7.89 8.82 9.44
C LEU A 478 -8.15 10.05 10.31
N LEU A 479 -8.62 11.16 9.75
CA LEU A 479 -8.92 12.37 10.53
C LEU A 479 -10.04 12.13 11.57
N PRO A 480 -11.22 11.57 11.22
CA PRO A 480 -12.24 11.22 12.20
C PRO A 480 -11.73 10.26 13.27
N MET A 481 -10.87 9.28 12.87
CA MET A 481 -10.24 8.37 13.82
C MET A 481 -9.33 9.13 14.79
N GLY A 482 -8.52 10.08 14.31
CA GLY A 482 -7.67 10.92 15.15
C GLY A 482 -8.47 11.79 16.12
N VAL A 483 -9.56 12.40 15.65
CA VAL A 483 -10.48 13.18 16.50
C VAL A 483 -11.13 12.30 17.55
N PHE A 484 -11.60 11.11 17.19
CA PHE A 484 -12.19 10.15 18.12
C PHE A 484 -11.19 9.71 19.21
N LEU A 485 -9.96 9.38 18.81
CA LEU A 485 -8.89 9.00 19.74
C LEU A 485 -8.55 10.16 20.70
N THR A 486 -8.47 11.38 20.17
CA THR A 486 -8.23 12.59 20.98
C THR A 486 -9.34 12.81 22.01
N TYR A 487 -10.60 12.70 21.58
CA TYR A 487 -11.76 12.82 22.47
C TYR A 487 -11.75 11.75 23.60
N LYS A 488 -11.42 10.50 23.24
CA LYS A 488 -11.33 9.40 24.19
C LYS A 488 -10.17 9.56 25.17
N ALA A 489 -9.01 10.03 24.71
CA ALA A 489 -7.83 10.29 25.56
C ALA A 489 -8.05 11.45 26.53
N MET A 490 -8.89 12.43 26.15
CA MET A 490 -9.27 13.54 27.04
C MET A 490 -10.17 13.07 28.17
N ASN A 491 -11.11 12.18 27.90
CA ASN A 491 -12.13 11.75 28.86
C ASN A 491 -11.70 10.57 29.75
N ASP A 492 -10.40 10.24 29.77
CA ASP A 492 -9.81 9.14 30.57
C ASP A 492 -10.66 7.85 30.60
N SER A 493 -11.32 7.53 29.48
CA SER A 493 -12.21 6.38 29.43
C SER A 493 -11.40 5.09 29.60
N ALA A 494 -11.72 4.31 30.65
CA ALA A 494 -11.13 3.01 30.98
C ALA A 494 -11.20 1.99 29.83
N ILE A 495 -11.94 2.28 28.79
CA ILE A 495 -12.12 1.45 27.58
C ILE A 495 -10.82 1.28 26.79
N LEU A 496 -9.83 2.17 26.96
CA LEU A 496 -8.56 2.13 26.24
C LEU A 496 -7.36 1.69 27.09
N ASN A 497 -7.59 1.08 28.25
CA ASN A 497 -6.51 0.44 28.97
C ASN A 497 -5.88 -0.63 28.10
N GLY A 498 -4.59 -0.48 27.78
CA GLY A 498 -3.82 -1.46 26.99
C GLY A 498 -3.92 -2.88 27.55
N ASP A 499 -4.07 -3.00 28.87
CA ASP A 499 -4.32 -4.26 29.57
C ASP A 499 -5.66 -4.89 29.16
N THR A 500 -6.70 -4.09 28.89
CA THR A 500 -7.99 -4.59 28.38
C THR A 500 -7.88 -5.12 26.97
N TYR A 501 -7.13 -4.45 26.09
CA TYR A 501 -6.87 -4.94 24.74
C TYR A 501 -5.88 -6.10 24.73
N ALA A 502 -4.83 -6.04 25.54
CA ALA A 502 -3.92 -7.18 25.72
C ALA A 502 -4.69 -8.40 26.26
N ALA A 503 -5.61 -8.21 27.21
CA ALA A 503 -6.49 -9.27 27.68
C ALA A 503 -7.45 -9.76 26.58
N PHE A 504 -7.98 -8.83 25.76
CA PHE A 504 -8.82 -9.19 24.61
C PHE A 504 -8.03 -9.99 23.55
N PHE A 505 -6.83 -9.52 23.17
CA PHE A 505 -5.96 -10.27 22.25
C PHE A 505 -5.46 -11.57 22.88
N LYS A 506 -5.09 -11.60 24.15
CA LYS A 506 -4.75 -12.84 24.87
C LYS A 506 -5.92 -13.82 24.85
N LYS A 507 -7.15 -13.32 25.00
CA LYS A 507 -8.36 -14.13 24.87
C LYS A 507 -8.58 -14.67 23.45
N ILE A 508 -8.36 -13.84 22.41
CA ILE A 508 -8.48 -14.26 20.99
C ILE A 508 -7.40 -15.29 20.64
N PHE A 509 -6.15 -15.04 21.05
CA PHE A 509 -5.01 -15.94 20.78
C PHE A 509 -4.86 -17.03 21.82
N PHE A 510 -5.81 -17.12 22.79
CA PHE A 510 -5.84 -18.14 23.83
C PHE A 510 -4.54 -18.25 24.63
N ILE A 511 -3.84 -17.14 24.87
CA ILE A 511 -2.62 -17.09 25.66
C ILE A 511 -2.99 -17.28 27.12
N ARG A 512 -2.46 -18.34 27.75
CA ARG A 512 -2.71 -18.66 29.15
C ARG A 512 -2.03 -17.67 30.08
N GLU A 513 -2.78 -17.13 31.03
CA GLU A 513 -2.21 -16.32 32.13
C GLU A 513 -1.64 -17.27 33.18
N LYS A 514 -0.41 -16.99 33.63
CA LYS A 514 0.16 -17.67 34.79
C LYS A 514 -0.42 -17.02 36.04
N ARG A 515 -0.82 -17.86 37.00
CA ARG A 515 -1.28 -17.43 38.29
C ARG A 515 -0.05 -16.98 39.11
N ASN A 516 -0.11 -15.80 39.68
CA ASN A 516 0.92 -15.25 40.56
C ASN A 516 0.22 -14.81 41.85
N TYR A 517 0.49 -15.49 42.94
CA TYR A 517 0.00 -15.09 44.25
C TYR A 517 1.10 -14.25 44.93
N PRO A 518 0.85 -12.97 45.22
CA PRO A 518 1.77 -12.19 46.04
C PRO A 518 1.80 -12.84 47.44
N VAL A 519 3.00 -13.08 47.95
CA VAL A 519 3.17 -13.49 49.35
C VAL A 519 2.57 -12.42 50.24
N LYS A 520 1.54 -12.79 50.99
CA LYS A 520 0.89 -11.83 51.89
C LYS A 520 1.84 -11.48 53.04
N GLU A 521 2.21 -10.24 53.19
CA GLU A 521 3.10 -9.76 54.28
C GLU A 521 2.47 -9.96 55.66
N VAL A 522 1.14 -9.96 55.71
CA VAL A 522 0.38 -10.18 56.96
C VAL A 522 -0.71 -11.20 56.71
N VAL A 523 -0.71 -12.29 57.44
CA VAL A 523 -1.76 -13.30 57.42
C VAL A 523 -2.75 -12.94 58.56
N MET A 524 -3.94 -12.44 58.16
CA MET A 524 -4.96 -12.01 59.14
C MET A 524 -5.70 -13.19 59.77
N ASP A 525 -5.92 -14.26 59.02
CA ASP A 525 -6.68 -15.44 59.46
C ASP A 525 -5.88 -16.72 59.31
N LYS A 526 -5.98 -17.61 60.30
CA LYS A 526 -5.40 -18.95 60.21
C LYS A 526 -6.17 -19.76 59.16
N PRO A 527 -5.52 -20.52 58.28
CA PRO A 527 -6.20 -21.37 57.29
C PRO A 527 -7.01 -22.45 58.01
N ASP A 528 -8.31 -22.55 57.71
CA ASP A 528 -9.11 -23.67 58.14
C ASP A 528 -8.94 -24.85 57.15
N TYR A 529 -8.01 -25.74 57.45
CA TYR A 529 -7.70 -26.90 56.58
C TYR A 529 -8.88 -27.87 56.43
N ARG A 530 -9.81 -27.95 57.41
CA ARG A 530 -11.01 -28.79 57.33
C ARG A 530 -11.98 -28.27 56.29
N GLU A 531 -12.15 -26.95 56.32
CA GLU A 531 -13.01 -26.27 55.33
C GLU A 531 -12.42 -26.35 53.91
N ILE A 532 -11.11 -26.22 53.75
CA ILE A 532 -10.39 -26.41 52.48
C ILE A 532 -10.62 -27.83 51.92
N VAL A 533 -10.54 -28.88 52.74
CA VAL A 533 -10.81 -30.27 52.34
C VAL A 533 -12.26 -30.41 51.84
N ARG A 534 -13.22 -29.79 52.55
CA ARG A 534 -14.63 -29.82 52.16
C ARG A 534 -14.85 -29.17 50.80
N TYR A 535 -14.30 -27.97 50.58
CA TYR A 535 -14.44 -27.26 49.29
C TYR A 535 -13.71 -28.00 48.16
N ALA A 536 -12.54 -28.58 48.38
CA ALA A 536 -11.80 -29.32 47.34
C ALA A 536 -12.54 -30.60 46.93
N THR A 537 -13.18 -31.30 47.88
CA THR A 537 -14.02 -32.51 47.60
C THR A 537 -15.30 -32.11 46.83
N GLN A 538 -15.97 -31.05 47.24
CA GLN A 538 -17.14 -30.54 46.53
C GLN A 538 -16.77 -30.08 45.12
N LEU A 539 -15.66 -29.35 44.96
CA LEU A 539 -15.20 -28.91 43.65
C LEU A 539 -14.91 -30.09 42.71
N SER A 540 -14.31 -31.16 43.22
CA SER A 540 -14.04 -32.37 42.43
C SER A 540 -15.32 -33.04 41.96
N SER A 541 -16.35 -33.12 42.85
CA SER A 541 -17.70 -33.67 42.52
C SER A 541 -18.41 -32.79 41.49
N ASP A 542 -18.37 -31.47 41.64
CA ASP A 542 -18.99 -30.55 40.70
C ASP A 542 -18.32 -30.63 39.32
N ILE A 543 -17.00 -30.79 39.24
CA ILE A 543 -16.24 -31.01 38.01
C ILE A 543 -16.67 -32.33 37.34
N ASP A 544 -16.82 -33.44 38.12
CA ASP A 544 -17.27 -34.71 37.56
C ASP A 544 -18.70 -34.59 36.97
N THR A 545 -19.57 -33.90 37.65
CA THR A 545 -20.94 -33.68 37.20
C THR A 545 -20.93 -32.84 35.91
N TYR A 546 -20.14 -31.78 35.86
CA TYR A 546 -19.99 -30.94 34.68
C TYR A 546 -19.41 -31.72 33.48
N LEU A 547 -18.32 -32.50 33.70
CA LEU A 547 -17.71 -33.30 32.64
C LEU A 547 -18.64 -34.41 32.13
N ALA A 548 -19.47 -35.02 32.98
CA ALA A 548 -20.46 -36.01 32.58
C ALA A 548 -21.53 -35.39 31.67
N LYS A 549 -21.92 -34.14 31.98
CA LYS A 549 -23.01 -33.44 31.26
C LYS A 549 -22.55 -32.77 29.97
N TYR A 550 -21.35 -32.16 29.96
CA TYR A 550 -20.89 -31.25 28.89
C TYR A 550 -19.59 -31.69 28.20
N ARG A 551 -19.14 -32.94 28.37
CA ARG A 551 -17.90 -33.44 27.75
C ARG A 551 -17.87 -33.33 26.22
N LYS A 552 -19.02 -33.34 25.57
CA LYS A 552 -19.21 -33.14 24.13
C LYS A 552 -20.27 -32.07 23.92
N LEU A 553 -19.87 -30.81 23.99
CA LEU A 553 -20.76 -29.70 23.68
C LEU A 553 -20.98 -29.64 22.17
N GLY A 554 -22.20 -29.86 21.70
CA GLY A 554 -22.54 -29.71 20.29
C GLY A 554 -22.42 -28.24 19.87
N TYR A 555 -21.97 -27.97 18.65
CA TYR A 555 -21.83 -26.62 18.08
C TYR A 555 -23.10 -25.76 18.26
N LYS A 556 -24.28 -26.33 18.05
CA LYS A 556 -25.56 -25.65 18.26
C LYS A 556 -25.76 -25.28 19.73
N THR A 557 -25.52 -26.20 20.68
CA THR A 557 -25.68 -26.00 22.12
C THR A 557 -24.73 -24.93 22.63
N TYR A 558 -23.51 -24.86 22.11
CA TYR A 558 -22.54 -23.80 22.44
C TYR A 558 -23.11 -22.41 22.17
N TRP A 559 -23.88 -22.20 21.11
CA TRP A 559 -24.41 -20.90 20.74
C TRP A 559 -25.83 -20.62 21.25
N THR A 560 -26.56 -21.59 21.67
CA THR A 560 -27.99 -21.43 22.07
C THR A 560 -28.26 -21.59 23.56
N ASP A 561 -27.38 -22.29 24.31
CA ASP A 561 -27.59 -22.56 25.73
C ASP A 561 -26.62 -21.77 26.62
N ASN A 562 -27.10 -21.16 27.71
CA ASN A 562 -26.31 -20.42 28.69
C ASN A 562 -25.94 -21.29 29.92
N ARG A 563 -26.65 -22.41 30.15
CA ARG A 563 -26.52 -23.18 31.39
C ARG A 563 -25.11 -23.70 31.64
N TYR A 564 -24.39 -24.13 30.58
CA TYR A 564 -23.03 -24.62 30.74
C TYR A 564 -22.04 -23.52 31.19
N GLU A 565 -22.29 -22.26 30.80
CA GLU A 565 -21.49 -21.12 31.20
C GLU A 565 -21.72 -20.73 32.65
N GLU A 566 -22.99 -20.76 33.11
CA GLU A 566 -23.34 -20.47 34.48
C GLU A 566 -22.78 -21.55 35.43
N GLU A 567 -22.84 -22.83 35.08
CA GLU A 567 -22.25 -23.91 35.84
C GLU A 567 -20.70 -23.80 35.89
N LEU A 568 -20.07 -23.41 34.77
CA LEU A 568 -18.62 -23.20 34.72
C LEU A 568 -18.19 -22.01 35.58
N ILE A 569 -18.95 -20.93 35.58
CA ILE A 569 -18.72 -19.75 36.44
C ILE A 569 -18.84 -20.14 37.93
N ALA A 570 -19.83 -20.99 38.27
CA ALA A 570 -19.97 -21.47 39.64
C ALA A 570 -18.77 -22.32 40.09
N ILE A 571 -18.28 -23.23 39.23
CA ILE A 571 -17.04 -24.01 39.47
C ILE A 571 -15.84 -23.08 39.65
N LYS A 572 -15.69 -22.08 38.78
CA LYS A 572 -14.61 -21.08 38.87
C LYS A 572 -14.66 -20.33 40.20
N ASN A 573 -15.82 -19.81 40.59
CA ASN A 573 -15.98 -19.04 41.82
C ASN A 573 -15.66 -19.88 43.06
N LYS A 574 -16.10 -21.14 43.08
CA LYS A 574 -15.74 -22.08 44.16
C LYS A 574 -14.25 -22.37 44.21
N MET A 575 -13.61 -22.55 43.07
CA MET A 575 -12.17 -22.79 42.98
C MET A 575 -11.39 -21.55 43.49
N GLU A 576 -11.76 -20.34 43.05
CA GLU A 576 -11.08 -19.12 43.49
C GLU A 576 -11.27 -18.86 45.00
N PHE A 577 -12.47 -19.14 45.54
CA PHE A 577 -12.74 -19.05 46.95
C PHE A 577 -11.86 -20.02 47.78
N MET A 578 -11.78 -21.30 47.36
CA MET A 578 -10.91 -22.30 47.98
C MET A 578 -9.44 -21.87 47.92
N LEU A 579 -8.95 -21.41 46.77
CA LEU A 579 -7.58 -20.97 46.58
C LEU A 579 -7.26 -19.71 47.42
N ASN A 580 -8.24 -18.84 47.62
CA ASN A 580 -8.05 -17.68 48.53
C ASN A 580 -7.88 -18.10 49.98
N MET A 581 -8.57 -19.14 50.43
CA MET A 581 -8.37 -19.73 51.76
C MET A 581 -6.99 -20.41 51.87
N VAL A 582 -6.58 -21.16 50.83
CA VAL A 582 -5.27 -21.81 50.71
C VAL A 582 -4.14 -20.78 50.74
N SER A 583 -4.34 -19.56 50.19
CA SER A 583 -3.32 -18.51 50.18
C SER A 583 -2.96 -17.94 51.56
N ASN A 584 -3.75 -18.25 52.59
CA ASN A 584 -3.46 -17.89 53.97
C ASN A 584 -2.54 -18.93 54.67
N SER A 585 -2.19 -20.04 54.01
CA SER A 585 -1.30 -21.05 54.53
C SER A 585 0.15 -20.58 54.61
N ASN A 586 0.82 -20.83 55.74
CA ASN A 586 2.25 -20.55 55.92
C ASN A 586 3.16 -21.66 55.32
N LYS A 587 2.59 -22.72 54.76
CA LYS A 587 3.36 -23.85 54.23
C LYS A 587 3.69 -23.66 52.75
N PRO A 588 5.00 -23.52 52.38
CA PRO A 588 5.40 -23.17 50.99
C PRO A 588 4.96 -24.23 49.96
N PHE A 589 4.92 -25.51 50.35
CA PHE A 589 4.48 -26.60 49.46
C PHE A 589 3.00 -26.47 49.04
N ILE A 590 2.14 -26.00 49.94
CA ILE A 590 0.72 -25.79 49.68
C ILE A 590 0.52 -24.58 48.76
N LEU A 591 1.28 -23.51 48.99
CA LEU A 591 1.25 -22.30 48.13
C LEU A 591 1.75 -22.60 46.72
N GLN A 592 2.83 -23.37 46.58
CA GLN A 592 3.35 -23.75 45.27
C GLN A 592 2.34 -24.61 44.48
N LYS A 593 1.56 -25.46 45.13
CA LYS A 593 0.49 -26.20 44.49
C LYS A 593 -0.69 -25.31 44.12
N ALA A 594 -1.01 -24.30 44.93
CA ALA A 594 -2.03 -23.32 44.57
C ALA A 594 -1.68 -22.49 43.33
N GLU A 595 -0.41 -22.16 43.14
CA GLU A 595 0.08 -21.49 41.91
C GLU A 595 -0.06 -22.36 40.65
N ALA A 596 -0.01 -23.69 40.78
CA ALA A 596 -0.11 -24.60 39.65
C ALA A 596 -1.53 -24.72 39.08
N TYR A 597 -2.57 -24.21 39.78
CA TYR A 597 -3.95 -24.24 39.30
C TYR A 597 -4.13 -23.33 38.08
N PRO A 598 -4.74 -23.83 37.01
CA PRO A 598 -5.00 -23.03 35.83
C PRO A 598 -6.01 -21.91 36.12
N VAL A 599 -5.83 -20.76 35.50
CA VAL A 599 -6.84 -19.71 35.49
C VAL A 599 -7.91 -20.12 34.47
N LEU A 600 -9.12 -20.46 34.96
CA LEU A 600 -10.24 -20.77 34.07
C LEU A 600 -10.65 -19.51 33.31
N ILE A 601 -10.44 -19.55 32.00
CA ILE A 601 -10.73 -18.43 31.09
C ILE A 601 -12.23 -18.25 31.01
N GLN A 602 -12.71 -17.07 31.38
CA GLN A 602 -14.08 -16.69 31.07
C GLN A 602 -14.16 -16.39 29.57
N HIS A 603 -14.62 -17.32 28.79
CA HIS A 603 -14.89 -17.11 27.38
C HIS A 603 -16.16 -16.26 27.26
N GLN A 604 -16.00 -14.96 27.01
CA GLN A 604 -17.12 -14.13 26.63
C GLN A 604 -17.41 -14.36 25.15
N ARG A 605 -18.55 -14.97 24.87
CA ARG A 605 -19.05 -15.05 23.51
C ARG A 605 -19.21 -13.63 22.94
N PRO A 606 -18.86 -13.39 21.67
CA PRO A 606 -19.02 -12.08 21.05
C PRO A 606 -20.47 -11.61 21.00
N PHE A 607 -21.43 -12.55 21.08
CA PHE A 607 -22.85 -12.27 21.06
C PHE A 607 -23.57 -13.03 22.19
N ARG A 608 -24.62 -12.40 22.72
CA ARG A 608 -25.51 -13.04 23.73
C ARG A 608 -26.12 -14.31 23.13
N ALA A 609 -26.14 -15.39 23.90
CA ALA A 609 -26.73 -16.65 23.43
C ALA A 609 -28.17 -16.45 22.91
N ASN A 610 -28.48 -17.20 21.89
CA ASN A 610 -29.81 -17.17 21.24
C ASN A 610 -30.21 -15.81 20.61
N SER A 611 -29.26 -14.86 20.46
CA SER A 611 -29.50 -13.62 19.73
C SER A 611 -29.68 -13.89 18.23
N VAL A 612 -30.45 -13.03 17.54
CA VAL A 612 -30.66 -13.13 16.07
C VAL A 612 -29.29 -13.07 15.35
N MET A 613 -28.38 -12.23 15.83
CA MET A 613 -27.02 -12.10 15.32
C MET A 613 -26.22 -13.40 15.47
N ALA A 614 -26.28 -14.08 16.62
CA ALA A 614 -25.59 -15.35 16.81
C ALA A 614 -26.08 -16.42 15.82
N ARG A 615 -27.39 -16.46 15.54
CA ARG A 615 -27.96 -17.38 14.54
C ARG A 615 -27.54 -17.06 13.11
N ILE A 616 -27.48 -15.78 12.74
CA ILE A 616 -27.04 -15.34 11.40
C ILE A 616 -25.56 -15.70 11.20
N PHE A 617 -24.69 -15.36 12.14
CA PHE A 617 -23.26 -15.63 12.04
C PHE A 617 -22.93 -17.13 12.07
N MET A 618 -23.77 -17.95 12.70
CA MET A 618 -23.64 -19.40 12.71
C MET A 618 -23.81 -20.02 11.30
N CYS A 619 -24.62 -19.39 10.44
CA CYS A 619 -24.97 -19.90 9.12
C CYS A 619 -24.16 -19.27 7.96
N VAL A 620 -23.50 -18.13 8.18
CA VAL A 620 -22.77 -17.41 7.11
C VAL A 620 -21.39 -18.02 6.86
N PHE A 621 -21.17 -18.52 5.64
CA PHE A 621 -19.86 -18.97 5.17
C PHE A 621 -18.94 -17.75 4.85
N PRO A 622 -17.63 -17.69 5.24
CA PRO A 622 -16.84 -18.70 5.96
C PRO A 622 -16.86 -18.57 7.49
N ILE A 623 -17.59 -17.58 8.03
CA ILE A 623 -17.61 -17.20 9.45
C ILE A 623 -18.06 -18.36 10.34
N GLY A 624 -19.06 -19.12 9.90
CA GLY A 624 -19.56 -20.30 10.61
C GLY A 624 -18.50 -21.39 10.85
N ILE A 625 -17.56 -21.56 9.91
CA ILE A 625 -16.45 -22.53 10.06
C ILE A 625 -15.47 -22.06 11.14
N ILE A 626 -15.15 -20.78 11.17
CA ILE A 626 -14.26 -20.19 12.20
C ILE A 626 -14.88 -20.38 13.59
N PHE A 627 -16.18 -20.10 13.73
CA PHE A 627 -16.88 -20.29 14.99
C PHE A 627 -16.99 -21.76 15.41
N LYS A 628 -17.11 -22.67 14.47
CA LYS A 628 -17.07 -24.12 14.75
C LYS A 628 -15.69 -24.55 15.27
N LEU A 629 -14.61 -24.02 14.69
CA LEU A 629 -13.26 -24.28 15.14
C LEU A 629 -13.03 -23.71 16.55
N ILE A 630 -13.47 -22.49 16.82
CA ILE A 630 -13.38 -21.84 18.13
C ILE A 630 -14.13 -22.65 19.20
N SER A 631 -15.36 -23.09 18.91
CA SER A 631 -16.13 -23.91 19.87
C SER A 631 -15.46 -25.24 20.20
N PHE A 632 -14.86 -25.91 19.20
CA PHE A 632 -14.13 -27.15 19.37
C PHE A 632 -12.84 -26.99 20.20
N LEU A 633 -12.08 -25.94 19.92
CA LEU A 633 -10.86 -25.62 20.69
C LEU A 633 -11.20 -25.27 22.14
N PHE A 634 -12.24 -24.50 22.38
CA PHE A 634 -12.71 -24.11 23.69
C PHE A 634 -13.14 -25.33 24.52
N GLU A 635 -13.95 -26.22 23.96
CA GLU A 635 -14.37 -27.46 24.58
C GLU A 635 -13.17 -28.33 25.03
N ARG A 636 -12.21 -28.53 24.14
CA ARG A 636 -11.00 -29.31 24.42
C ARG A 636 -10.16 -28.70 25.53
N TRP A 637 -10.06 -27.38 25.58
CA TRP A 637 -9.24 -26.68 26.57
C TRP A 637 -9.88 -26.68 27.94
N ILE A 638 -11.16 -26.38 28.05
CA ILE A 638 -11.89 -26.47 29.33
C ILE A 638 -11.84 -27.89 29.89
N THR A 639 -12.08 -28.90 29.08
CA THR A 639 -12.01 -30.30 29.51
C THR A 639 -10.63 -30.63 30.07
N ASN A 640 -9.56 -30.23 29.38
CA ASN A 640 -8.19 -30.48 29.87
C ASN A 640 -7.88 -29.73 31.17
N ASP A 641 -8.34 -28.47 31.31
CA ASP A 641 -8.12 -27.65 32.49
C ASP A 641 -8.89 -28.21 33.70
N LEU A 642 -10.15 -28.64 33.50
CA LEU A 642 -10.94 -29.29 34.56
C LEU A 642 -10.33 -30.61 35.03
N ILE A 643 -9.82 -31.44 34.13
CA ILE A 643 -9.09 -32.67 34.46
C ILE A 643 -7.83 -32.35 35.24
N ARG A 644 -7.11 -31.29 34.85
CA ARG A 644 -5.89 -30.84 35.57
C ARG A 644 -6.23 -30.32 36.96
N ILE A 645 -7.33 -29.55 37.12
CA ILE A 645 -7.79 -29.08 38.44
C ILE A 645 -8.11 -30.27 39.34
N LYS A 646 -8.79 -31.29 38.82
CA LYS A 646 -9.12 -32.50 39.60
C LYS A 646 -7.85 -33.21 40.08
N LYS A 647 -6.82 -33.32 39.23
CA LYS A 647 -5.54 -33.90 39.63
C LYS A 647 -4.85 -33.07 40.72
N LEU A 648 -4.82 -31.75 40.57
CA LEU A 648 -4.24 -30.84 41.56
C LEU A 648 -5.03 -30.85 42.86
N ASN A 649 -6.38 -30.97 42.83
CA ASN A 649 -7.18 -31.16 44.03
C ASN A 649 -6.79 -32.40 44.81
N ALA A 650 -6.55 -33.53 44.15
CA ALA A 650 -6.13 -34.75 44.79
C ALA A 650 -4.76 -34.59 45.46
N GLU A 651 -3.82 -33.91 44.78
CA GLU A 651 -2.48 -33.63 45.34
C GLU A 651 -2.56 -32.63 46.51
N LEU A 652 -3.45 -31.60 46.41
CA LEU A 652 -3.66 -30.63 47.47
C LEU A 652 -4.26 -31.27 48.71
N LEU A 653 -5.28 -32.16 48.54
CA LEU A 653 -5.89 -32.91 49.65
C LEU A 653 -4.88 -33.73 50.43
N TYR A 654 -3.95 -34.40 49.73
CA TYR A 654 -2.87 -35.14 50.34
C TYR A 654 -1.98 -34.25 51.21
N LEU A 655 -1.54 -33.09 50.69
CA LEU A 655 -0.67 -32.14 51.41
C LEU A 655 -1.37 -31.49 52.60
N VAL A 656 -2.70 -31.21 52.47
CA VAL A 656 -3.49 -30.64 53.55
C VAL A 656 -3.75 -31.65 54.65
N ASP A 657 -3.97 -32.94 54.32
CA ASP A 657 -4.10 -34.03 55.33
C ASP A 657 -2.78 -34.25 56.10
N GLU A 658 -1.64 -34.17 55.42
CA GLU A 658 -0.31 -34.22 56.07
C GLU A 658 -0.09 -33.00 56.97
N ALA A 659 -0.57 -31.81 56.55
CA ALA A 659 -0.55 -30.57 57.36
C ALA A 659 -1.41 -30.69 58.64
N LEU A 660 -2.62 -31.25 58.53
CA LEU A 660 -3.51 -31.51 59.66
C LEU A 660 -2.92 -32.52 60.67
N LYS A 661 -2.27 -33.54 60.17
CA LYS A 661 -1.56 -34.50 61.03
C LYS A 661 -0.39 -33.87 61.79
N SER A 662 0.35 -32.99 61.15
CA SER A 662 1.45 -32.26 61.76
C SER A 662 0.97 -31.23 62.82
N GLU A 663 -0.17 -30.64 62.66
CA GLU A 663 -0.80 -29.75 63.69
C GLU A 663 -1.40 -30.50 64.89
N ASN A 664 -1.99 -31.70 64.64
CA ASN A 664 -2.50 -32.54 65.73
C ASN A 664 -1.41 -33.23 66.55
N ILE A 665 -0.16 -33.30 66.08
CA ILE A 665 0.98 -33.79 66.84
C ILE A 665 1.66 -32.67 67.63
N ALA A 666 1.39 -31.41 67.30
CA ALA A 666 1.99 -30.23 67.93
C ALA A 666 1.11 -29.66 69.09
N VAL A 667 -0.07 -30.23 69.36
CA VAL A 667 -0.92 -29.98 70.54
C VAL A 667 -0.83 -31.20 71.47
#